data_60a395641a017b0e85ad8b118ae0d823
#
_entry.id   60a395641a017b0e85ad8b118ae0d823
#
_cell.length_a   1.000
_cell.length_b   1.000
_cell.length_c   1.000
_cell.angle_alpha   90.00
_cell.angle_beta   90.00
_cell.angle_gamma   90.00
#
_symmetry.space_group_name_H-M   'P 1'
#
loop_
_entity.id
_entity.type
_entity.pdbx_description
1 polymer ?
#
loop_
_entity_poly.entity_id
_entity_poly.type
_entity_poly.pdbx_seq_one_letter_code
_entity_poly.pdbx_strand_id
1 'polypeptide(L)'
;MARIEYLSELEIKKFEKAPEFENNIERNYYFTLPSSIHKQVLTFGNDQSFIFFTLIFGYFKATNMFFELNSFSSIDTKFISDKYQLSTFDPKTIFASRTVQRYKQLIKAHLGVNEYSNDIELKLQNHAIELANNFTHRKKIFFSLVDYSKKLNIEIPSQFTLSKIIGTALTFQTKHILLLLRTYQKDKRLKILDEFVNKDENFKNRYYLSNYRKLGHSTNKREMNSSVFYLKNMKSKFHILKPIIDEIGITSKISQYYARWLEQSKITQLTQKDLLNNHFLLLSFVKYQYFIRNDNIIDRFISIIQSTKSSILRHQKDLYFENEPNKKALIKSLENSNLSIINNINSILNNETFNDTYKVKAMHSLVEIEKRNLKNILEQKSIFEAENLNRFDFIETISVSLQGKLSEVVKHIEFDEKSSNKSLIQAINYFKNNTNINKNAPIDFLDEDEQEAILDGDKIKISLYKALLFIHISDGIKSGILNLKYSYKYKSFESYLIPKEEYKEQKNDLLKRYEIEHLKEFSDFLLPISEKLELNFSMTNRKIENELNIHFKITNNSFSLTTPKLEKSEEQIEHTISKYFPQSEFISVIDLLHSVQIKTDFLESFKHYSIQNVRTQKLDSNLLFASIVGYGCNISLSKMAKISKGISENQLDNATTWYLSEENTIESNDKIVAFIDSLELPKILKNDSNINHTSSDGQKFNIKSSIDSTNAGFSFKYFGTAKGVSVYTFIDESHKLFYSTVINVSERESGYVIDGLMHNDVVKSDIHSTDTRLIFFKPKGFGALNAFCVEGFR
;
A
#
# COMPACT_ATOMS: atom_id res chain seq x y z
N MET A 1 -28.08 -6.56 27.07
CA MET A 1 -27.40 -6.13 25.84
C MET A 1 -26.30 -7.14 25.55
N ALA A 2 -26.20 -7.67 24.34
CA ALA A 2 -25.10 -8.58 24.00
C ALA A 2 -23.77 -7.83 24.18
N ARG A 3 -22.79 -8.47 24.84
CA ARG A 3 -21.44 -7.94 24.99
C ARG A 3 -20.85 -7.79 23.60
N ILE A 4 -20.44 -6.57 23.25
CA ILE A 4 -19.68 -6.31 22.04
C ILE A 4 -18.22 -6.51 22.40
N GLU A 5 -17.63 -7.61 22.00
CA GLU A 5 -16.21 -7.90 22.16
C GLU A 5 -15.47 -7.40 20.93
N TYR A 6 -14.52 -6.49 21.12
CA TYR A 6 -13.68 -5.90 20.06
C TYR A 6 -12.36 -6.65 19.91
N LEU A 7 -11.93 -7.34 20.94
CA LEU A 7 -10.78 -8.23 20.92
C LEU A 7 -11.24 -9.69 20.87
N SER A 8 -10.45 -10.57 20.32
CA SER A 8 -10.64 -12.01 20.41
C SER A 8 -10.33 -12.51 21.83
N GLU A 9 -10.79 -13.68 22.20
CA GLU A 9 -10.48 -14.25 23.52
C GLU A 9 -8.97 -14.41 23.76
N LEU A 10 -8.20 -14.73 22.71
CA LEU A 10 -6.74 -14.80 22.81
C LEU A 10 -6.11 -13.42 23.05
N GLU A 11 -6.61 -12.39 22.36
CA GLU A 11 -6.13 -11.02 22.56
C GLU A 11 -6.48 -10.48 23.95
N ILE A 12 -7.68 -10.81 24.45
CA ILE A 12 -8.07 -10.48 25.84
C ILE A 12 -7.11 -11.15 26.82
N LYS A 13 -6.87 -12.46 26.65
CA LYS A 13 -5.92 -13.21 27.51
C LYS A 13 -4.50 -12.61 27.42
N LYS A 14 -4.06 -12.21 26.22
CA LYS A 14 -2.75 -11.57 26.01
C LYS A 14 -2.69 -10.18 26.66
N PHE A 15 -3.75 -9.40 26.56
CA PHE A 15 -3.87 -8.08 27.16
C PHE A 15 -3.88 -8.13 28.70
N GLU A 16 -4.51 -9.16 29.28
CA GLU A 16 -4.63 -9.38 30.72
C GLU A 16 -3.45 -10.18 31.31
N LYS A 17 -2.52 -10.68 30.50
CA LYS A 17 -1.31 -11.40 30.92
C LYS A 17 -0.19 -10.41 31.29
N ALA A 18 0.57 -10.71 32.34
CA ALA A 18 1.77 -9.96 32.69
C ALA A 18 2.78 -9.95 31.51
N PRO A 19 3.48 -8.83 31.29
CA PRO A 19 4.45 -8.71 30.20
C PRO A 19 5.60 -9.71 30.40
N GLU A 20 6.12 -10.23 29.28
CA GLU A 20 7.30 -11.06 29.27
C GLU A 20 8.53 -10.20 28.91
N PHE A 21 9.57 -10.24 29.74
CA PHE A 21 10.80 -9.51 29.49
C PHE A 21 11.81 -10.42 28.77
N GLU A 22 12.44 -9.91 27.72
CA GLU A 22 13.32 -10.71 26.87
C GLU A 22 14.64 -11.07 27.54
N ASN A 23 15.21 -10.15 28.35
CA ASN A 23 16.53 -10.31 28.93
C ASN A 23 16.66 -9.75 30.35
N ASN A 24 17.78 -10.05 31.01
CA ASN A 24 18.02 -9.59 32.38
C ASN A 24 18.30 -8.08 32.50
N ILE A 25 18.63 -7.40 31.39
CA ILE A 25 18.82 -5.94 31.39
C ILE A 25 17.47 -5.26 31.57
N GLU A 26 16.45 -5.71 30.80
CA GLU A 26 15.08 -5.23 30.95
C GLU A 26 14.51 -5.54 32.33
N ARG A 27 14.70 -6.80 32.81
CA ARG A 27 14.31 -7.18 34.17
C ARG A 27 14.95 -6.28 35.20
N ASN A 28 16.22 -5.98 35.04
CA ASN A 28 16.93 -5.11 35.96
C ASN A 28 16.37 -3.68 35.93
N TYR A 29 16.02 -3.15 34.79
CA TYR A 29 15.43 -1.82 34.62
C TYR A 29 14.04 -1.71 35.30
N TYR A 30 13.17 -2.71 35.09
CA TYR A 30 11.82 -2.66 35.62
C TYR A 30 11.72 -3.07 37.08
N PHE A 31 12.48 -4.09 37.52
CA PHE A 31 12.43 -4.62 38.89
C PHE A 31 13.45 -3.99 39.87
N THR A 32 14.15 -2.93 39.48
CA THR A 32 14.95 -2.15 40.42
C THR A 32 14.06 -1.15 41.14
N LEU A 33 13.91 -1.32 42.43
CA LEU A 33 13.14 -0.39 43.26
C LEU A 33 13.95 0.87 43.52
N PRO A 34 13.37 2.08 43.39
CA PRO A 34 13.97 3.32 43.84
C PRO A 34 14.27 3.28 45.35
N SER A 35 15.34 3.94 45.78
CA SER A 35 15.78 3.91 47.19
C SER A 35 14.71 4.28 48.22
N SER A 36 13.83 5.21 47.91
CA SER A 36 12.71 5.63 48.73
C SER A 36 11.69 4.52 48.96
N ILE A 37 11.30 3.81 47.90
CA ILE A 37 10.38 2.68 48.00
C ILE A 37 11.05 1.46 48.59
N HIS A 38 12.29 1.18 48.24
CA HIS A 38 13.03 0.02 48.76
C HIS A 38 13.05 0.03 50.28
N LYS A 39 13.31 1.18 50.90
CA LYS A 39 13.23 1.34 52.38
C LYS A 39 11.85 1.00 52.96
N GLN A 40 10.78 1.41 52.28
CA GLN A 40 9.41 1.10 52.73
C GLN A 40 9.08 -0.38 52.57
N VAL A 41 9.51 -1.01 51.50
CA VAL A 41 9.23 -2.43 51.23
C VAL A 41 9.95 -3.34 52.23
N LEU A 42 11.13 -2.95 52.69
CA LEU A 42 11.85 -3.67 53.76
C LEU A 42 11.04 -3.73 55.06
N THR A 43 10.13 -2.80 55.31
CA THR A 43 9.25 -2.83 56.49
C THR A 43 8.08 -3.80 56.39
N PHE A 44 7.89 -4.49 55.25
CA PHE A 44 6.76 -5.42 55.06
C PHE A 44 6.91 -6.75 55.81
N GLY A 45 8.09 -7.04 56.33
CA GLY A 45 8.32 -8.10 57.32
C GLY A 45 8.45 -9.51 56.79
N ASN A 46 8.25 -9.76 55.46
CA ASN A 46 8.51 -11.06 54.84
C ASN A 46 8.91 -10.94 53.37
N ASP A 47 9.70 -11.91 52.94
CA ASP A 47 10.25 -11.99 51.58
C ASP A 47 9.14 -12.12 50.51
N GLN A 48 8.06 -12.82 50.78
CA GLN A 48 6.96 -13.03 49.87
C GLN A 48 6.28 -11.69 49.50
N SER A 49 6.06 -10.84 50.49
CA SER A 49 5.52 -9.51 50.28
C SER A 49 6.45 -8.58 49.53
N PHE A 50 7.77 -8.72 49.79
CA PHE A 50 8.77 -7.95 49.04
C PHE A 50 8.78 -8.34 47.55
N ILE A 51 8.82 -9.63 47.25
CA ILE A 51 8.85 -10.17 45.91
C ILE A 51 7.56 -9.78 45.17
N PHE A 52 6.40 -9.98 45.80
CA PHE A 52 5.11 -9.61 45.21
C PHE A 52 5.00 -8.11 44.89
N PHE A 53 5.42 -7.25 45.83
CA PHE A 53 5.43 -5.82 45.59
C PHE A 53 6.34 -5.43 44.46
N THR A 54 7.54 -6.01 44.37
CA THR A 54 8.51 -5.73 43.32
C THR A 54 8.01 -6.17 41.92
N LEU A 55 7.33 -7.31 41.88
CA LEU A 55 6.67 -7.80 40.66
C LEU A 55 5.59 -6.83 40.15
N ILE A 56 4.63 -6.48 41.02
CA ILE A 56 3.54 -5.58 40.63
C ILE A 56 4.05 -4.17 40.30
N PHE A 57 5.12 -3.71 40.97
CA PHE A 57 5.78 -2.45 40.69
C PHE A 57 6.42 -2.47 39.27
N GLY A 58 7.19 -3.52 38.96
CA GLY A 58 7.87 -3.66 37.68
C GLY A 58 6.90 -3.81 36.51
N TYR A 59 5.89 -4.64 36.68
CA TYR A 59 4.87 -4.81 35.64
C TYR A 59 4.03 -3.54 35.42
N PHE A 60 3.67 -2.83 36.50
CA PHE A 60 2.97 -1.56 36.36
C PHE A 60 3.83 -0.48 35.69
N LYS A 61 5.11 -0.39 36.07
CA LYS A 61 6.06 0.52 35.41
C LYS A 61 6.21 0.25 33.90
N ALA A 62 6.08 -1.01 33.49
CA ALA A 62 6.18 -1.40 32.08
C ALA A 62 4.88 -1.13 31.28
N THR A 63 3.73 -1.31 31.91
CA THR A 63 2.45 -1.40 31.19
C THR A 63 1.37 -0.43 31.62
N ASN A 64 1.51 0.22 32.75
CA ASN A 64 0.47 0.97 33.47
C ASN A 64 -0.74 0.07 33.87
N MET A 65 -0.53 -1.23 34.04
CA MET A 65 -1.56 -2.21 34.44
C MET A 65 -1.11 -3.04 35.62
N PHE A 66 -2.08 -3.47 36.45
CA PHE A 66 -1.86 -4.49 37.46
C PHE A 66 -2.41 -5.83 36.97
N PHE A 67 -1.64 -6.88 37.20
CA PHE A 67 -1.97 -8.24 36.78
C PHE A 67 -2.28 -9.15 37.99
N GLU A 68 -2.97 -10.23 37.70
CA GLU A 68 -3.24 -11.25 38.70
C GLU A 68 -2.01 -12.13 38.94
N LEU A 69 -1.90 -12.65 40.16
CA LEU A 69 -0.77 -13.47 40.62
C LEU A 69 -0.51 -14.70 39.72
N ASN A 70 -1.56 -15.30 39.21
CA ASN A 70 -1.49 -16.48 38.34
C ASN A 70 -0.85 -16.18 36.97
N SER A 71 -0.72 -14.92 36.60
CA SER A 71 -0.09 -14.49 35.34
C SER A 71 1.40 -14.16 35.49
N PHE A 72 1.97 -14.24 36.70
CA PHE A 72 3.35 -13.85 36.94
C PHE A 72 4.34 -14.90 36.42
N SER A 73 5.43 -14.40 35.80
CA SER A 73 6.49 -15.28 35.27
C SER A 73 7.35 -15.86 36.37
N SER A 74 7.57 -17.19 36.31
CA SER A 74 8.51 -17.88 37.24
C SER A 74 9.96 -17.41 37.03
N ILE A 75 10.32 -16.94 35.84
CA ILE A 75 11.65 -16.40 35.54
C ILE A 75 11.83 -15.06 36.26
N ASP A 76 10.80 -14.22 36.27
CA ASP A 76 10.85 -12.91 36.93
C ASP A 76 10.84 -13.03 38.44
N THR A 77 10.06 -13.98 39.00
CA THR A 77 10.06 -14.25 40.44
C THR A 77 11.45 -14.71 40.90
N LYS A 78 12.07 -15.65 40.15
CA LYS A 78 13.43 -16.11 40.44
C LYS A 78 14.46 -14.98 40.30
N PHE A 79 14.38 -14.19 39.26
CA PHE A 79 15.28 -13.05 39.09
C PHE A 79 15.27 -12.08 40.26
N ILE A 80 14.06 -11.76 40.79
CA ILE A 80 13.91 -10.87 41.96
C ILE A 80 14.47 -11.51 43.21
N SER A 81 14.18 -12.82 43.46
CA SER A 81 14.72 -13.56 44.60
C SER A 81 16.24 -13.56 44.56
N ASP A 82 16.86 -13.85 43.44
CA ASP A 82 18.31 -13.86 43.28
C ASP A 82 18.93 -12.47 43.44
N LYS A 83 18.32 -11.45 42.88
CA LYS A 83 18.79 -10.04 42.92
C LYS A 83 18.81 -9.45 44.34
N TYR A 84 17.77 -9.73 45.13
CA TYR A 84 17.63 -9.18 46.47
C TYR A 84 18.00 -10.18 47.56
N GLN A 85 18.50 -11.38 47.24
CA GLN A 85 18.91 -12.45 48.15
C GLN A 85 17.78 -12.87 49.12
N LEU A 86 16.57 -13.06 48.53
CA LEU A 86 15.36 -13.42 49.25
C LEU A 86 15.05 -14.92 49.07
N SER A 87 14.15 -15.44 49.93
CA SER A 87 13.61 -16.78 49.77
C SER A 87 12.86 -16.95 48.46
N THR A 88 12.71 -18.18 47.99
CA THR A 88 11.94 -18.48 46.79
C THR A 88 10.48 -18.07 46.90
N PHE A 89 9.92 -17.49 45.86
CA PHE A 89 8.52 -17.08 45.85
C PHE A 89 7.61 -18.31 45.75
N ASP A 90 6.63 -18.38 46.69
CA ASP A 90 5.58 -19.41 46.63
C ASP A 90 4.34 -18.86 45.91
N PRO A 91 4.01 -19.39 44.72
CA PRO A 91 2.83 -18.96 43.96
C PRO A 91 1.49 -19.18 44.68
N LYS A 92 1.46 -20.03 45.72
CA LYS A 92 0.25 -20.31 46.51
C LYS A 92 0.03 -19.28 47.61
N THR A 93 0.93 -18.32 47.80
CA THR A 93 0.79 -17.29 48.82
C THR A 93 -0.44 -16.42 48.58
N ILE A 94 -1.33 -16.34 49.57
CA ILE A 94 -2.55 -15.53 49.48
C ILE A 94 -2.28 -14.21 50.18
N PHE A 95 -2.46 -13.13 49.48
CA PHE A 95 -2.38 -11.76 50.02
C PHE A 95 -3.77 -11.21 50.35
N ALA A 96 -3.93 -10.62 51.51
CA ALA A 96 -5.18 -9.97 51.88
C ALA A 96 -5.49 -8.80 50.89
N SER A 97 -6.73 -8.69 50.47
CA SER A 97 -7.16 -7.65 49.51
C SER A 97 -6.77 -6.24 49.94
N ARG A 98 -6.83 -5.94 51.27
CA ARG A 98 -6.39 -4.65 51.80
C ARG A 98 -4.89 -4.39 51.58
N THR A 99 -4.07 -5.44 51.75
CA THR A 99 -2.62 -5.36 51.52
C THR A 99 -2.30 -5.08 50.06
N VAL A 100 -2.95 -5.80 49.16
CA VAL A 100 -2.80 -5.59 47.69
C VAL A 100 -3.20 -4.17 47.32
N GLN A 101 -4.33 -3.66 47.82
CA GLN A 101 -4.77 -2.30 47.50
C GLN A 101 -3.80 -1.26 48.06
N ARG A 102 -3.28 -1.44 49.26
CA ARG A 102 -2.24 -0.57 49.84
C ARG A 102 -0.98 -0.53 48.95
N TYR A 103 -0.55 -1.68 48.45
CA TYR A 103 0.60 -1.75 47.53
C TYR A 103 0.36 -1.03 46.23
N LYS A 104 -0.81 -1.25 45.62
CA LYS A 104 -1.22 -0.54 44.40
C LYS A 104 -1.23 0.98 44.59
N GLN A 105 -1.76 1.47 45.72
CA GLN A 105 -1.77 2.90 46.07
C GLN A 105 -0.36 3.46 46.26
N LEU A 106 0.55 2.74 46.93
CA LEU A 106 1.95 3.15 47.07
C LEU A 106 2.65 3.26 45.70
N ILE A 107 2.43 2.31 44.81
CA ILE A 107 3.00 2.31 43.45
C ILE A 107 2.48 3.53 42.69
N LYS A 108 1.16 3.74 42.68
CA LYS A 108 0.52 4.87 41.99
C LYS A 108 1.03 6.21 42.50
N ALA A 109 1.09 6.37 43.82
CA ALA A 109 1.58 7.60 44.42
C ALA A 109 3.04 7.90 44.06
N HIS A 110 3.89 6.84 44.06
CA HIS A 110 5.31 7.01 43.71
C HIS A 110 5.54 7.33 42.21
N LEU A 111 4.78 6.70 41.34
CA LEU A 111 4.91 6.91 39.88
C LEU A 111 4.09 8.13 39.37
N GLY A 112 3.46 8.86 40.30
CA GLY A 112 2.68 10.06 39.99
C GLY A 112 1.47 9.75 39.08
N VAL A 113 0.86 8.57 39.27
CA VAL A 113 -0.24 8.10 38.41
C VAL A 113 -1.50 8.89 38.76
N ASN A 114 -2.14 9.45 37.73
CA ASN A 114 -3.39 10.18 37.87
C ASN A 114 -4.54 9.21 38.19
N GLU A 115 -5.44 9.63 39.10
CA GLU A 115 -6.62 8.83 39.37
C GLU A 115 -7.62 8.89 38.23
N TYR A 116 -8.27 7.75 37.92
CA TYR A 116 -9.34 7.66 36.93
C TYR A 116 -10.57 8.45 37.41
N SER A 117 -10.82 9.58 36.80
CA SER A 117 -11.92 10.51 37.12
C SER A 117 -12.88 10.63 35.92
N ASN A 118 -14.04 11.24 36.16
CA ASN A 118 -15.00 11.57 35.10
C ASN A 118 -14.39 12.47 34.00
N ASP A 119 -13.46 13.36 34.38
CA ASP A 119 -12.74 14.19 33.40
C ASP A 119 -11.84 13.34 32.47
N ILE A 120 -11.15 12.37 33.04
CA ILE A 120 -10.32 11.43 32.27
C ILE A 120 -11.19 10.53 31.39
N GLU A 121 -12.32 10.04 31.89
CA GLU A 121 -13.26 9.25 31.06
C GLU A 121 -13.77 10.10 29.90
N LEU A 122 -14.09 11.36 30.11
CA LEU A 122 -14.51 12.28 29.04
C LEU A 122 -13.39 12.52 28.03
N LYS A 123 -12.13 12.67 28.46
CA LYS A 123 -10.96 12.77 27.54
C LYS A 123 -10.81 11.52 26.68
N LEU A 124 -10.92 10.33 27.28
CA LEU A 124 -10.89 9.06 26.56
C LEU A 124 -12.06 8.94 25.57
N GLN A 125 -13.28 9.34 25.96
CA GLN A 125 -14.44 9.34 25.08
C GLN A 125 -14.27 10.29 23.90
N ASN A 126 -13.79 11.52 24.13
CA ASN A 126 -13.54 12.49 23.07
C ASN A 126 -12.47 12.01 22.11
N HIS A 127 -11.39 11.43 22.62
CA HIS A 127 -10.36 10.83 21.78
C HIS A 127 -10.89 9.64 20.97
N ALA A 128 -11.72 8.79 21.56
CA ALA A 128 -12.39 7.69 20.85
C ALA A 128 -13.32 8.20 19.73
N ILE A 129 -14.05 9.31 19.94
CA ILE A 129 -14.92 9.94 18.94
C ILE A 129 -14.08 10.50 17.80
N GLU A 130 -12.98 11.18 18.09
CA GLU A 130 -12.04 11.68 17.08
C GLU A 130 -11.49 10.55 16.21
N LEU A 131 -11.04 9.47 16.87
CA LEU A 131 -10.55 8.28 16.15
C LEU A 131 -11.66 7.61 15.33
N ALA A 132 -12.87 7.51 15.85
CA ALA A 132 -14.01 6.95 15.14
C ALA A 132 -14.36 7.72 13.85
N ASN A 133 -14.12 9.03 13.81
CA ASN A 133 -14.29 9.84 12.59
C ASN A 133 -13.27 9.52 11.50
N ASN A 134 -12.08 9.06 11.90
CA ASN A 134 -10.98 8.75 11.00
C ASN A 134 -10.82 7.26 10.72
N PHE A 135 -11.20 6.40 11.67
CA PHE A 135 -11.03 4.95 11.58
C PHE A 135 -12.35 4.24 11.85
N THR A 136 -12.67 3.28 11.01
CA THR A 136 -13.80 2.37 11.23
C THR A 136 -13.38 1.08 11.93
N HIS A 137 -12.07 0.83 12.08
CA HIS A 137 -11.52 -0.39 12.66
C HIS A 137 -11.44 -0.31 14.19
N ARG A 138 -12.25 -1.10 14.88
CA ARG A 138 -12.45 -1.06 16.35
C ARG A 138 -11.19 -1.40 17.15
N LYS A 139 -10.42 -2.37 16.68
CA LYS A 139 -9.17 -2.80 17.30
C LYS A 139 -8.12 -1.69 17.31
N LYS A 140 -7.99 -0.95 16.20
CA LYS A 140 -7.09 0.21 16.14
C LYS A 140 -7.49 1.30 17.15
N ILE A 141 -8.79 1.55 17.30
CA ILE A 141 -9.29 2.50 18.32
C ILE A 141 -8.95 1.99 19.72
N PHE A 142 -9.07 0.69 19.97
CA PHE A 142 -8.76 0.10 21.28
C PHE A 142 -7.30 0.33 21.67
N PHE A 143 -6.35 -0.05 20.83
CA PHE A 143 -4.92 0.13 21.12
C PHE A 143 -4.52 1.60 21.17
N SER A 144 -5.09 2.46 20.34
CA SER A 144 -4.88 3.91 20.46
C SER A 144 -5.36 4.47 21.81
N LEU A 145 -6.47 3.96 22.36
CA LEU A 145 -6.93 4.35 23.70
C LEU A 145 -5.99 3.83 24.79
N VAL A 146 -5.42 2.64 24.65
CA VAL A 146 -4.39 2.11 25.56
C VAL A 146 -3.18 3.05 25.58
N ASP A 147 -2.66 3.42 24.40
CA ASP A 147 -1.52 4.34 24.30
C ASP A 147 -1.86 5.75 24.82
N TYR A 148 -3.06 6.22 24.55
CA TYR A 148 -3.51 7.50 25.10
C TYR A 148 -3.64 7.46 26.63
N SER A 149 -4.07 6.33 27.20
CA SER A 149 -4.11 6.12 28.66
C SER A 149 -2.71 6.19 29.28
N LYS A 150 -1.70 5.60 28.64
CA LYS A 150 -0.29 5.73 29.04
C LYS A 150 0.18 7.18 29.02
N LYS A 151 -0.17 7.93 27.97
CA LYS A 151 0.18 9.36 27.84
C LYS A 151 -0.46 10.22 28.93
N LEU A 152 -1.67 9.88 29.34
CA LEU A 152 -2.34 10.53 30.47
C LEU A 152 -1.78 10.11 31.83
N ASN A 153 -0.81 9.18 31.87
CA ASN A 153 -0.24 8.56 33.05
C ASN A 153 -1.32 8.06 34.02
N ILE A 154 -2.26 7.27 33.51
CA ILE A 154 -3.31 6.62 34.29
C ILE A 154 -3.12 5.11 34.27
N GLU A 155 -3.72 4.44 35.28
CA GLU A 155 -3.93 3.00 35.17
C GLU A 155 -4.83 2.72 33.97
N ILE A 156 -4.39 1.84 33.06
CA ILE A 156 -5.17 1.49 31.88
C ILE A 156 -6.48 0.86 32.29
N PRO A 157 -7.63 1.39 31.81
CA PRO A 157 -8.93 0.83 32.10
C PRO A 157 -9.06 -0.62 31.62
N SER A 158 -9.92 -1.40 32.28
CA SER A 158 -10.19 -2.77 31.83
C SER A 158 -10.66 -2.84 30.37
N GLN A 159 -10.41 -3.96 29.72
CA GLN A 159 -10.88 -4.25 28.35
C GLN A 159 -12.38 -3.92 28.20
N PHE A 160 -13.17 -4.25 29.23
CA PHE A 160 -14.61 -3.96 29.24
C PHE A 160 -14.89 -2.45 29.22
N THR A 161 -14.19 -1.64 29.99
CA THR A 161 -14.36 -0.19 30.03
C THR A 161 -13.96 0.45 28.70
N LEU A 162 -12.81 0.05 28.15
CA LEU A 162 -12.36 0.54 26.84
C LEU A 162 -13.35 0.16 25.74
N SER A 163 -13.85 -1.07 25.73
CA SER A 163 -14.87 -1.51 24.77
C SER A 163 -16.17 -0.73 24.90
N LYS A 164 -16.59 -0.39 26.11
CA LYS A 164 -17.76 0.47 26.35
C LYS A 164 -17.55 1.89 25.78
N ILE A 165 -16.38 2.47 26.01
CA ILE A 165 -16.02 3.79 25.47
C ILE A 165 -16.08 3.76 23.93
N ILE A 166 -15.48 2.77 23.30
CA ILE A 166 -15.47 2.61 21.83
C ILE A 166 -16.91 2.45 21.30
N GLY A 167 -17.71 1.59 21.93
CA GLY A 167 -19.11 1.40 21.56
C GLY A 167 -19.94 2.68 21.65
N THR A 168 -19.68 3.48 22.69
CA THR A 168 -20.32 4.78 22.88
C THR A 168 -19.87 5.76 21.79
N ALA A 169 -18.58 5.81 21.46
CA ALA A 169 -18.03 6.70 20.43
C ALA A 169 -18.58 6.39 19.04
N LEU A 170 -18.60 5.12 18.64
CA LEU A 170 -19.16 4.68 17.33
C LEU A 170 -20.67 4.96 17.25
N THR A 171 -21.39 4.75 18.35
CA THR A 171 -22.82 5.05 18.43
C THR A 171 -23.07 6.56 18.37
N PHE A 172 -22.23 7.34 19.04
CA PHE A 172 -22.31 8.79 19.03
C PHE A 172 -22.08 9.34 17.63
N GLN A 173 -21.04 8.87 16.93
CA GLN A 173 -20.78 9.26 15.55
C GLN A 173 -21.99 9.05 14.65
N THR A 174 -22.53 7.81 14.66
CA THR A 174 -23.70 7.50 13.83
C THR A 174 -24.93 8.33 14.21
N LYS A 175 -25.19 8.45 15.52
CA LYS A 175 -26.33 9.28 16.01
C LYS A 175 -26.15 10.75 15.67
N HIS A 176 -24.93 11.28 15.77
CA HIS A 176 -24.62 12.66 15.43
C HIS A 176 -24.88 12.94 13.95
N ILE A 177 -24.39 12.06 13.05
CA ILE A 177 -24.65 12.16 11.62
C ILE A 177 -26.17 12.12 11.33
N LEU A 178 -26.88 11.17 11.94
CA LEU A 178 -28.34 11.05 11.74
C LEU A 178 -29.10 12.25 12.32
N LEU A 179 -28.65 12.83 13.42
CA LEU A 179 -29.22 14.04 14.00
C LEU A 179 -29.06 15.25 13.05
N LEU A 180 -27.86 15.44 12.51
CA LEU A 180 -27.60 16.47 11.50
C LEU A 180 -28.42 16.20 10.24
N LEU A 181 -28.49 14.97 9.77
CA LEU A 181 -29.29 14.62 8.60
C LEU A 181 -30.79 14.87 8.81
N ARG A 182 -31.29 14.76 10.04
CA ARG A 182 -32.68 15.06 10.39
C ARG A 182 -33.04 16.51 10.10
N THR A 183 -32.11 17.47 10.22
CA THR A 183 -32.34 18.87 9.89
C THR A 183 -32.65 19.07 8.42
N TYR A 184 -32.14 18.18 7.56
CA TYR A 184 -32.33 18.16 6.12
C TYR A 184 -33.51 17.30 5.66
N GLN A 185 -34.28 16.68 6.55
CA GLN A 185 -35.33 15.73 6.18
C GLN A 185 -36.38 16.30 5.21
N LYS A 186 -36.64 17.61 5.25
CA LYS A 186 -37.55 18.32 4.34
C LYS A 186 -36.87 18.89 3.10
N ASP A 187 -35.55 18.72 2.96
CA ASP A 187 -34.79 19.26 1.84
C ASP A 187 -35.12 18.51 0.55
N LYS A 188 -35.57 19.25 -0.46
CA LYS A 188 -35.94 18.69 -1.76
C LYS A 188 -34.77 17.98 -2.46
N ARG A 189 -33.51 18.34 -2.14
CA ARG A 189 -32.32 17.72 -2.72
C ARG A 189 -32.23 16.23 -2.36
N LEU A 190 -32.68 15.82 -1.19
CA LEU A 190 -32.66 14.41 -0.76
C LEU A 190 -33.61 13.52 -1.58
N LYS A 191 -34.64 14.09 -2.22
CA LYS A 191 -35.53 13.33 -3.11
C LYS A 191 -34.83 12.67 -4.29
N ILE A 192 -33.63 13.17 -4.66
CA ILE A 192 -32.80 12.56 -5.71
C ILE A 192 -32.34 11.16 -5.29
N LEU A 193 -32.24 10.90 -3.98
CA LEU A 193 -31.86 9.58 -3.46
C LEU A 193 -32.95 8.53 -3.64
N ASP A 194 -34.21 8.94 -3.70
CA ASP A 194 -35.37 8.03 -3.86
C ASP A 194 -35.30 7.31 -5.23
N GLU A 195 -34.66 7.93 -6.24
CA GLU A 195 -34.47 7.30 -7.54
C GLU A 195 -33.74 5.95 -7.44
N PHE A 196 -32.78 5.81 -6.53
CA PHE A 196 -31.97 4.58 -6.42
C PHE A 196 -32.79 3.35 -6.02
N VAL A 197 -33.88 3.55 -5.30
CA VAL A 197 -34.78 2.47 -4.86
C VAL A 197 -35.95 2.24 -5.83
N ASN A 198 -36.06 3.07 -6.89
CA ASN A 198 -37.06 2.88 -7.95
C ASN A 198 -36.58 1.87 -9.00
N LYS A 199 -37.55 1.22 -9.67
CA LYS A 199 -37.26 0.33 -10.80
C LYS A 199 -37.04 1.13 -12.06
N ASP A 200 -36.03 0.76 -12.82
CA ASP A 200 -35.72 1.33 -14.12
C ASP A 200 -36.50 0.58 -15.21
N GLU A 201 -37.50 1.22 -15.76
CA GLU A 201 -38.39 0.65 -16.80
C GLU A 201 -37.59 0.34 -18.08
N ASN A 202 -36.53 1.08 -18.36
CA ASN A 202 -35.69 0.89 -19.54
C ASN A 202 -34.74 -0.32 -19.42
N PHE A 203 -34.50 -0.85 -18.23
CA PHE A 203 -33.58 -1.95 -17.96
C PHE A 203 -34.25 -3.16 -17.29
N LYS A 204 -35.23 -3.73 -17.92
CA LYS A 204 -35.91 -4.98 -17.46
C LYS A 204 -36.42 -4.91 -16.00
N ASN A 205 -36.95 -3.78 -15.58
CA ASN A 205 -37.40 -3.54 -14.21
C ASN A 205 -36.37 -3.77 -13.10
N ARG A 206 -35.07 -3.60 -13.41
CA ARG A 206 -34.02 -3.58 -12.39
C ARG A 206 -34.05 -2.24 -11.67
N TYR A 207 -33.67 -2.28 -10.40
CA TYR A 207 -33.52 -1.04 -9.62
C TYR A 207 -32.35 -0.20 -10.13
N TYR A 208 -32.50 1.11 -10.14
CA TYR A 208 -31.43 2.04 -10.53
C TYR A 208 -30.13 1.80 -9.74
N LEU A 209 -30.24 1.53 -8.43
CA LEU A 209 -29.08 1.19 -7.60
C LEU A 209 -28.24 0.04 -8.18
N SER A 210 -28.87 -0.99 -8.73
CA SER A 210 -28.18 -2.14 -9.33
C SER A 210 -27.32 -1.76 -10.55
N ASN A 211 -27.75 -0.74 -11.31
CA ASN A 211 -27.00 -0.22 -12.45
C ASN A 211 -25.79 0.59 -12.00
N TYR A 212 -25.94 1.33 -10.90
CA TYR A 212 -24.84 2.13 -10.34
C TYR A 212 -23.82 1.31 -9.52
N ARG A 213 -24.10 0.07 -9.16
CA ARG A 213 -23.13 -0.84 -8.54
C ARG A 213 -22.07 -1.35 -9.51
N LYS A 214 -22.36 -1.33 -10.82
CA LYS A 214 -21.44 -1.85 -11.85
C LYS A 214 -20.51 -0.77 -12.36
N LEU A 215 -19.24 -1.11 -12.48
CA LEU A 215 -18.22 -0.30 -13.13
C LEU A 215 -17.93 -0.87 -14.53
N GLY A 216 -17.38 -0.05 -15.41
CA GLY A 216 -17.01 -0.51 -16.74
C GLY A 216 -15.66 -1.25 -16.72
N HIS A 217 -15.51 -2.24 -17.60
CA HIS A 217 -14.33 -3.12 -17.64
C HIS A 217 -13.58 -3.08 -18.97
N SER A 218 -14.25 -2.64 -20.06
CA SER A 218 -13.65 -2.64 -21.39
C SER A 218 -13.22 -1.23 -21.82
N THR A 219 -12.19 -1.18 -22.66
CA THR A 219 -11.67 0.04 -23.29
C THR A 219 -12.30 0.35 -24.65
N ASN A 220 -13.34 -0.40 -25.04
CA ASN A 220 -14.05 -0.12 -26.28
C ASN A 220 -14.91 1.16 -26.18
N LYS A 221 -15.18 1.79 -27.33
CA LYS A 221 -15.91 3.07 -27.41
C LYS A 221 -17.29 3.03 -26.74
N ARG A 222 -18.02 1.93 -26.93
CA ARG A 222 -19.40 1.78 -26.39
C ARG A 222 -19.40 1.78 -24.87
N GLU A 223 -18.49 1.01 -24.23
CA GLU A 223 -18.39 0.97 -22.77
C GLU A 223 -17.77 2.23 -22.17
N MET A 224 -16.82 2.87 -22.85
CA MET A 224 -16.30 4.17 -22.42
C MET A 224 -17.42 5.21 -22.39
N ASN A 225 -18.23 5.30 -23.43
CA ASN A 225 -19.35 6.23 -23.49
C ASN A 225 -20.44 5.90 -22.44
N SER A 226 -20.76 4.63 -22.22
CA SER A 226 -21.66 4.21 -21.15
C SER A 226 -21.13 4.64 -19.77
N SER A 227 -19.85 4.47 -19.52
CA SER A 227 -19.23 4.87 -18.24
C SER A 227 -19.23 6.37 -18.04
N VAL A 228 -19.02 7.16 -19.10
CA VAL A 228 -19.17 8.62 -19.04
C VAL A 228 -20.61 9.02 -18.72
N PHE A 229 -21.60 8.35 -19.29
CA PHE A 229 -23.01 8.59 -18.99
C PHE A 229 -23.31 8.40 -17.49
N TYR A 230 -22.90 7.28 -16.90
CA TYR A 230 -23.05 7.04 -15.46
C TYR A 230 -22.22 7.99 -14.60
N LEU A 231 -21.02 8.38 -15.06
CA LEU A 231 -20.20 9.38 -14.40
C LEU A 231 -20.89 10.76 -14.35
N LYS A 232 -21.45 11.22 -15.48
CA LYS A 232 -22.20 12.48 -15.57
C LYS A 232 -23.36 12.51 -14.57
N ASN A 233 -24.17 11.46 -14.56
CA ASN A 233 -25.31 11.35 -13.67
C ASN A 233 -24.90 11.34 -12.21
N MET A 234 -23.84 10.60 -11.86
CA MET A 234 -23.33 10.55 -10.49
C MET A 234 -22.70 11.89 -10.08
N LYS A 235 -21.97 12.55 -11.00
CA LYS A 235 -21.41 13.89 -10.81
C LYS A 235 -22.50 14.90 -10.44
N SER A 236 -23.57 14.93 -11.23
CA SER A 236 -24.72 15.84 -10.97
C SER A 236 -25.32 15.60 -9.59
N LYS A 237 -25.60 14.33 -9.25
CA LYS A 237 -26.14 13.96 -7.93
C LYS A 237 -25.19 14.34 -6.80
N PHE A 238 -23.89 14.06 -6.96
CA PHE A 238 -22.88 14.39 -5.96
C PHE A 238 -22.81 15.90 -5.72
N HIS A 239 -22.72 16.73 -6.76
CA HIS A 239 -22.62 18.18 -6.59
C HIS A 239 -23.85 18.80 -5.92
N ILE A 240 -25.04 18.29 -6.23
CA ILE A 240 -26.29 18.74 -5.56
C ILE A 240 -26.26 18.36 -4.06
N LEU A 241 -25.77 17.17 -3.74
CA LEU A 241 -25.77 16.63 -2.38
C LEU A 241 -24.50 16.99 -1.57
N LYS A 242 -23.45 17.44 -2.23
CA LYS A 242 -22.15 17.74 -1.61
C LYS A 242 -22.26 18.68 -0.40
N PRO A 243 -23.01 19.79 -0.43
CA PRO A 243 -23.14 20.65 0.76
C PRO A 243 -23.69 19.89 1.98
N ILE A 244 -24.68 19.00 1.77
CA ILE A 244 -25.23 18.16 2.84
C ILE A 244 -24.18 17.14 3.31
N ILE A 245 -23.52 16.44 2.38
CA ILE A 245 -22.48 15.44 2.66
C ILE A 245 -21.33 16.02 3.50
N ASP A 246 -20.90 17.24 3.17
CA ASP A 246 -19.81 17.92 3.87
C ASP A 246 -20.24 18.38 5.26
N GLU A 247 -21.44 18.96 5.40
CA GLU A 247 -21.94 19.48 6.68
C GLU A 247 -22.24 18.36 7.68
N ILE A 248 -22.82 17.24 7.25
CA ILE A 248 -23.04 16.08 8.13
C ILE A 248 -21.78 15.26 8.41
N GLY A 249 -20.64 15.65 7.83
CA GLY A 249 -19.34 15.06 8.12
C GLY A 249 -19.09 13.66 7.55
N ILE A 250 -19.69 13.30 6.40
CA ILE A 250 -19.36 12.03 5.73
C ILE A 250 -17.95 12.12 5.12
N THR A 251 -16.95 11.61 5.84
CA THR A 251 -15.57 11.52 5.34
C THR A 251 -15.44 10.48 4.22
N SER A 252 -14.26 10.44 3.55
CA SER A 252 -13.98 9.42 2.54
C SER A 252 -13.98 8.00 3.14
N LYS A 253 -13.50 7.82 4.37
CA LYS A 253 -13.50 6.53 5.07
C LYS A 253 -14.91 6.09 5.44
N ILE A 254 -15.72 6.98 5.99
CA ILE A 254 -17.13 6.72 6.29
C ILE A 254 -17.87 6.33 5.00
N SER A 255 -17.68 7.08 3.91
CA SER A 255 -18.35 6.77 2.66
C SER A 255 -17.97 5.41 2.09
N GLN A 256 -16.68 5.04 2.11
CA GLN A 256 -16.22 3.72 1.67
C GLN A 256 -16.85 2.59 2.49
N TYR A 257 -16.87 2.74 3.82
CA TYR A 257 -17.40 1.72 4.71
C TYR A 257 -18.91 1.45 4.47
N TYR A 258 -19.72 2.51 4.47
CA TYR A 258 -21.17 2.36 4.33
C TYR A 258 -21.61 2.08 2.89
N ALA A 259 -20.88 2.57 1.88
CA ALA A 259 -21.12 2.21 0.50
C ALA A 259 -20.88 0.73 0.21
N ARG A 260 -19.85 0.13 0.81
CA ARG A 260 -19.57 -1.31 0.67
C ARG A 260 -20.77 -2.18 1.13
N TRP A 261 -21.43 -1.77 2.21
CA TRP A 261 -22.65 -2.44 2.63
C TRP A 261 -23.75 -2.36 1.55
N LEU A 262 -23.92 -1.16 0.94
CA LEU A 262 -24.89 -0.98 -0.15
C LEU A 262 -24.54 -1.74 -1.43
N GLU A 263 -23.28 -1.89 -1.74
CA GLU A 263 -22.85 -2.67 -2.93
C GLU A 263 -23.25 -4.13 -2.84
N GLN A 264 -23.24 -4.70 -1.64
CA GLN A 264 -23.47 -6.10 -1.39
C GLN A 264 -24.92 -6.42 -0.93
N SER A 265 -25.59 -5.48 -0.27
CA SER A 265 -26.94 -5.70 0.29
C SER A 265 -28.02 -5.85 -0.78
N LYS A 266 -29.07 -6.61 -0.48
CA LYS A 266 -30.29 -6.62 -1.29
C LYS A 266 -31.04 -5.31 -1.10
N ILE A 267 -31.71 -4.83 -2.14
CA ILE A 267 -32.49 -3.56 -2.06
C ILE A 267 -33.60 -3.66 -1.03
N THR A 268 -34.20 -4.85 -0.87
CA THR A 268 -35.20 -5.10 0.19
C THR A 268 -34.65 -4.86 1.59
N GLN A 269 -33.37 -5.11 1.83
CA GLN A 269 -32.74 -4.80 3.12
C GLN A 269 -32.56 -3.29 3.33
N LEU A 270 -32.34 -2.54 2.26
CA LEU A 270 -32.29 -1.10 2.32
C LEU A 270 -33.68 -0.51 2.62
N THR A 271 -34.72 -0.95 1.92
CA THR A 271 -36.11 -0.45 2.10
C THR A 271 -36.71 -0.81 3.44
N GLN A 272 -36.19 -1.81 4.16
CA GLN A 272 -36.58 -2.14 5.53
C GLN A 272 -36.00 -1.19 6.60
N LYS A 273 -35.00 -0.36 6.24
CA LYS A 273 -34.45 0.63 7.16
C LYS A 273 -35.32 1.87 7.18
N ASP A 274 -35.27 2.62 8.28
CA ASP A 274 -35.93 3.92 8.34
C ASP A 274 -35.33 4.91 7.32
N LEU A 275 -36.10 5.94 6.99
CA LEU A 275 -35.77 6.88 5.93
C LEU A 275 -34.43 7.60 6.17
N LEU A 276 -34.10 7.98 7.41
CA LEU A 276 -32.85 8.67 7.71
C LEU A 276 -31.64 7.77 7.50
N ASN A 277 -31.71 6.51 7.97
CA ASN A 277 -30.66 5.53 7.73
C ASN A 277 -30.52 5.21 6.22
N ASN A 278 -31.61 5.15 5.48
CA ASN A 278 -31.55 5.00 4.03
C ASN A 278 -30.83 6.16 3.36
N HIS A 279 -31.20 7.39 3.69
CA HIS A 279 -30.57 8.57 3.12
C HIS A 279 -29.08 8.63 3.49
N PHE A 280 -28.70 8.32 4.73
CA PHE A 280 -27.30 8.26 5.14
C PHE A 280 -26.47 7.27 4.32
N LEU A 281 -26.99 6.05 4.12
CA LEU A 281 -26.33 5.02 3.31
C LEU A 281 -26.22 5.46 1.85
N LEU A 282 -27.27 6.05 1.28
CA LEU A 282 -27.30 6.52 -0.09
C LEU A 282 -26.40 7.74 -0.32
N LEU A 283 -26.31 8.67 0.62
CA LEU A 283 -25.35 9.80 0.59
C LEU A 283 -23.91 9.28 0.58
N SER A 284 -23.62 8.32 1.44
CA SER A 284 -22.32 7.65 1.49
C SER A 284 -21.99 6.94 0.17
N PHE A 285 -22.98 6.26 -0.42
CA PHE A 285 -22.86 5.59 -1.72
C PHE A 285 -22.63 6.57 -2.87
N VAL A 286 -23.35 7.70 -2.93
CA VAL A 286 -23.16 8.71 -3.97
C VAL A 286 -21.76 9.28 -3.95
N LYS A 287 -21.23 9.63 -2.78
CA LYS A 287 -19.84 10.10 -2.64
C LYS A 287 -18.84 9.04 -3.09
N TYR A 288 -18.99 7.82 -2.60
CA TYR A 288 -18.10 6.70 -2.94
C TYR A 288 -18.13 6.39 -4.43
N GLN A 289 -19.33 6.23 -5.01
CA GLN A 289 -19.49 5.88 -6.42
C GLN A 289 -18.97 6.96 -7.37
N TYR A 290 -19.10 8.22 -7.03
CA TYR A 290 -18.53 9.29 -7.84
C TYR A 290 -17.00 9.22 -7.89
N PHE A 291 -16.37 8.99 -6.75
CA PHE A 291 -14.90 8.91 -6.66
C PHE A 291 -14.35 7.66 -7.36
N ILE A 292 -14.93 6.49 -7.10
CA ILE A 292 -14.45 5.25 -7.71
C ILE A 292 -14.71 5.19 -9.23
N ARG A 293 -15.76 5.86 -9.71
CA ARG A 293 -16.01 5.98 -11.15
C ARG A 293 -14.98 6.86 -11.84
N ASN A 294 -14.56 7.94 -11.20
CA ASN A 294 -13.44 8.74 -11.69
C ASN A 294 -12.17 7.87 -11.80
N ASP A 295 -11.84 7.11 -10.76
CA ASP A 295 -10.69 6.22 -10.78
C ASP A 295 -10.79 5.16 -11.88
N ASN A 296 -11.93 4.49 -11.98
CA ASN A 296 -12.16 3.43 -12.98
C ASN A 296 -12.05 3.95 -14.43
N ILE A 297 -12.59 5.13 -14.71
CA ILE A 297 -12.53 5.68 -16.08
C ILE A 297 -11.13 6.17 -16.43
N ILE A 298 -10.38 6.68 -15.46
CA ILE A 298 -8.98 7.09 -15.62
C ILE A 298 -8.06 5.89 -15.79
N ASP A 299 -8.25 4.81 -15.03
CA ASP A 299 -7.52 3.56 -15.26
C ASP A 299 -7.62 3.10 -16.71
N ARG A 300 -8.82 3.13 -17.27
CA ARG A 300 -9.06 2.75 -18.67
C ARG A 300 -8.51 3.78 -19.66
N PHE A 301 -8.59 5.07 -19.34
CA PHE A 301 -7.97 6.14 -20.11
C PHE A 301 -6.45 5.90 -20.24
N ILE A 302 -5.77 5.66 -19.13
CA ILE A 302 -4.33 5.35 -19.07
C ILE A 302 -4.01 4.09 -19.88
N SER A 303 -4.84 3.04 -19.77
CA SER A 303 -4.66 1.80 -20.55
C SER A 303 -4.77 2.02 -22.05
N ILE A 304 -5.73 2.81 -22.51
CA ILE A 304 -5.87 3.16 -23.93
C ILE A 304 -4.61 3.88 -24.42
N ILE A 305 -4.14 4.87 -23.67
CA ILE A 305 -2.93 5.63 -24.07
C ILE A 305 -1.68 4.74 -24.04
N GLN A 306 -1.52 3.84 -23.06
CA GLN A 306 -0.40 2.91 -23.03
C GLN A 306 -0.39 1.95 -24.23
N SER A 307 -1.56 1.43 -24.59
CA SER A 307 -1.72 0.62 -25.80
C SER A 307 -1.36 1.41 -27.05
N THR A 308 -1.78 2.67 -27.13
CA THR A 308 -1.46 3.58 -28.22
C THR A 308 0.05 3.84 -28.31
N LYS A 309 0.72 4.16 -27.20
CA LYS A 309 2.18 4.33 -27.17
C LYS A 309 2.92 3.09 -27.63
N SER A 310 2.45 1.92 -27.23
CA SER A 310 3.03 0.65 -27.69
C SER A 310 2.86 0.44 -29.22
N SER A 311 1.73 0.87 -29.78
CA SER A 311 1.49 0.81 -31.22
C SER A 311 2.39 1.80 -31.96
N ILE A 312 2.60 3.01 -31.42
CA ILE A 312 3.53 4.00 -31.98
C ILE A 312 4.96 3.45 -31.99
N LEU A 313 5.42 2.87 -30.88
CA LEU A 313 6.75 2.27 -30.80
C LEU A 313 6.93 1.09 -31.77
N ARG A 314 5.89 0.29 -31.94
CA ARG A 314 5.92 -0.82 -32.90
C ARG A 314 6.05 -0.28 -34.32
N HIS A 315 5.22 0.69 -34.69
CA HIS A 315 5.29 1.32 -36.02
C HIS A 315 6.66 1.94 -36.30
N GLN A 316 7.25 2.63 -35.32
CA GLN A 316 8.61 3.16 -35.44
C GLN A 316 9.66 2.06 -35.68
N LYS A 317 9.54 0.95 -34.94
CA LYS A 317 10.44 -0.21 -35.15
C LYS A 317 10.27 -0.82 -36.52
N ASP A 318 9.04 -0.98 -36.98
CA ASP A 318 8.75 -1.56 -38.32
C ASP A 318 9.36 -0.66 -39.41
N LEU A 319 9.18 0.66 -39.31
CA LEU A 319 9.82 1.63 -40.22
C LEU A 319 11.36 1.59 -40.15
N TYR A 320 11.92 1.45 -38.95
CA TYR A 320 13.36 1.32 -38.80
C TYR A 320 13.91 0.10 -39.52
N PHE A 321 13.24 -1.07 -39.40
CA PHE A 321 13.66 -2.31 -40.08
C PHE A 321 13.42 -2.26 -41.55
N GLU A 322 12.36 -1.62 -42.02
CA GLU A 322 12.10 -1.40 -43.47
C GLU A 322 13.18 -0.49 -44.10
N ASN A 323 13.66 0.51 -43.37
CA ASN A 323 14.68 1.45 -43.84
C ASN A 323 16.12 0.95 -43.60
N GLU A 324 16.34 -0.09 -42.82
CA GLU A 324 17.67 -0.60 -42.48
C GLU A 324 18.50 -1.00 -43.75
N PRO A 325 17.92 -1.66 -44.78
CA PRO A 325 18.64 -1.97 -46.00
C PRO A 325 19.11 -0.73 -46.74
N ASN A 326 18.26 0.31 -46.76
CA ASN A 326 18.58 1.59 -47.43
C ASN A 326 19.69 2.33 -46.69
N LYS A 327 19.68 2.31 -45.33
CA LYS A 327 20.74 2.90 -44.50
C LYS A 327 22.06 2.16 -44.71
N LYS A 328 22.05 0.83 -44.73
CA LYS A 328 23.25 0.02 -45.04
C LYS A 328 23.80 0.31 -46.42
N ALA A 329 22.93 0.42 -47.43
CA ALA A 329 23.29 0.79 -48.78
C ALA A 329 23.95 2.18 -48.86
N LEU A 330 23.38 3.16 -48.12
CA LEU A 330 23.93 4.50 -48.03
C LEU A 330 25.31 4.53 -47.37
N ILE A 331 25.48 3.86 -46.24
CA ILE A 331 26.78 3.71 -45.55
C ILE A 331 27.82 3.08 -46.47
N LYS A 332 27.45 2.01 -47.15
CA LYS A 332 28.34 1.31 -48.09
C LYS A 332 28.70 2.20 -49.29
N SER A 333 27.76 3.02 -49.80
CA SER A 333 28.04 4.00 -50.86
C SER A 333 29.02 5.08 -50.43
N LEU A 334 28.92 5.56 -49.16
CA LEU A 334 29.85 6.51 -48.54
C LEU A 334 31.26 5.88 -48.37
N GLU A 335 31.32 4.63 -47.89
CA GLU A 335 32.60 3.89 -47.76
C GLU A 335 33.27 3.71 -49.13
N ASN A 336 32.51 3.29 -50.13
CA ASN A 336 33.01 3.11 -51.49
C ASN A 336 33.47 4.44 -52.11
N SER A 337 32.74 5.53 -51.90
CA SER A 337 33.12 6.85 -52.35
C SER A 337 34.43 7.32 -51.74
N ASN A 338 34.57 7.17 -50.38
CA ASN A 338 35.79 7.51 -49.67
C ASN A 338 37.00 6.68 -50.14
N LEU A 339 36.82 5.36 -50.32
CA LEU A 339 37.87 4.48 -50.83
C LEU A 339 38.27 4.87 -52.27
N SER A 340 37.27 5.15 -53.12
CA SER A 340 37.52 5.66 -54.49
C SER A 340 38.33 6.93 -54.49
N ILE A 341 37.98 7.90 -53.67
CA ILE A 341 38.71 9.18 -53.50
C ILE A 341 40.18 8.90 -53.15
N ILE A 342 40.41 8.10 -52.11
CA ILE A 342 41.76 7.78 -51.63
C ILE A 342 42.58 7.07 -52.74
N ASN A 343 41.98 6.05 -53.36
CA ASN A 343 42.67 5.31 -54.41
C ASN A 343 42.98 6.19 -55.64
N ASN A 344 42.06 7.03 -56.05
CA ASN A 344 42.26 7.95 -57.19
C ASN A 344 43.30 8.99 -56.84
N ILE A 345 43.32 9.56 -55.64
CA ILE A 345 44.39 10.47 -55.19
C ILE A 345 45.75 9.77 -55.23
N ASN A 346 45.84 8.55 -54.68
CA ASN A 346 47.09 7.80 -54.67
C ASN A 346 47.55 7.47 -56.08
N SER A 347 46.62 7.11 -57.02
CA SER A 347 46.97 6.85 -58.42
C SER A 347 47.47 8.08 -59.15
N ILE A 348 46.93 9.25 -58.90
CA ILE A 348 47.37 10.53 -59.48
C ILE A 348 48.75 10.93 -58.90
N LEU A 349 48.97 10.78 -57.58
CA LEU A 349 50.21 11.17 -56.91
C LEU A 349 51.36 10.26 -57.27
N ASN A 350 51.13 8.95 -57.36
CA ASN A 350 52.17 7.95 -57.62
C ASN A 350 52.40 7.70 -59.11
N ASN A 351 51.73 8.41 -60.02
CA ASN A 351 51.97 8.26 -61.43
C ASN A 351 53.21 9.11 -61.85
N GLU A 352 54.28 8.41 -62.19
CA GLU A 352 55.55 9.02 -62.61
C GLU A 352 55.51 9.72 -63.95
N THR A 353 54.51 9.39 -64.77
CA THR A 353 54.36 10.00 -66.14
C THR A 353 53.67 11.37 -66.09
N PHE A 354 53.07 11.73 -64.98
CA PHE A 354 52.37 13.00 -64.79
C PHE A 354 53.33 14.08 -64.21
N ASN A 355 53.37 15.23 -64.86
CA ASN A 355 54.05 16.41 -64.29
C ASN A 355 53.18 17.06 -63.24
N ASP A 356 53.72 17.88 -62.35
CA ASP A 356 53.03 18.49 -61.22
C ASP A 356 51.82 19.33 -61.61
N THR A 357 51.89 20.02 -62.74
CA THR A 357 50.79 20.84 -63.26
C THR A 357 49.59 19.97 -63.69
N TYR A 358 49.87 18.78 -64.24
CA TYR A 358 48.86 17.83 -64.62
C TYR A 358 48.24 17.10 -63.43
N LYS A 359 49.08 16.75 -62.44
CA LYS A 359 48.61 16.19 -61.17
C LYS A 359 47.61 17.14 -60.47
N VAL A 360 47.93 18.43 -60.39
CA VAL A 360 47.04 19.45 -59.80
C VAL A 360 45.70 19.57 -60.58
N LYS A 361 45.76 19.61 -61.92
CA LYS A 361 44.54 19.62 -62.73
C LYS A 361 43.71 18.38 -62.57
N ALA A 362 44.31 17.20 -62.52
CA ALA A 362 43.64 15.93 -62.32
C ALA A 362 42.97 15.87 -60.94
N MET A 363 43.64 16.39 -59.90
CA MET A 363 43.04 16.50 -58.55
C MET A 363 41.87 17.47 -58.52
N HIS A 364 41.94 18.62 -59.17
CA HIS A 364 40.80 19.52 -59.26
C HIS A 364 39.60 18.86 -59.95
N SER A 365 39.82 18.15 -61.02
CA SER A 365 38.74 17.42 -61.70
C SER A 365 38.15 16.35 -60.82
N LEU A 366 38.95 15.60 -60.07
CA LEU A 366 38.53 14.58 -59.12
C LEU A 366 37.66 15.19 -58.04
N VAL A 367 38.11 16.32 -57.41
CA VAL A 367 37.34 17.04 -56.39
C VAL A 367 35.96 17.47 -56.90
N GLU A 368 35.87 18.00 -58.15
CA GLU A 368 34.58 18.41 -58.70
C GLU A 368 33.64 17.22 -59.00
N ILE A 369 34.17 16.09 -59.39
CA ILE A 369 33.40 14.84 -59.60
C ILE A 369 32.86 14.32 -58.23
N GLU A 370 33.75 14.26 -57.25
CA GLU A 370 33.37 13.73 -55.93
C GLU A 370 32.46 14.65 -55.15
N LYS A 371 32.55 15.97 -55.33
CA LYS A 371 31.54 16.90 -54.81
C LYS A 371 30.14 16.64 -55.33
N ARG A 372 29.99 16.28 -56.61
CA ARG A 372 28.69 15.90 -57.17
C ARG A 372 28.20 14.57 -56.61
N ASN A 373 29.09 13.57 -56.46
CA ASN A 373 28.78 12.28 -55.89
C ASN A 373 28.29 12.44 -54.43
N LEU A 374 29.03 13.19 -53.63
CA LEU A 374 28.69 13.49 -52.23
C LEU A 374 27.35 14.22 -52.16
N LYS A 375 27.08 15.16 -53.04
CA LYS A 375 25.78 15.88 -53.05
C LYS A 375 24.64 14.92 -53.30
N ASN A 376 24.76 13.99 -54.24
CA ASN A 376 23.75 12.97 -54.54
C ASN A 376 23.53 12.01 -53.36
N ILE A 377 24.60 11.66 -52.65
CA ILE A 377 24.52 10.83 -51.46
C ILE A 377 23.86 11.61 -50.29
N LEU A 378 24.16 12.87 -50.09
CA LEU A 378 23.58 13.72 -49.08
C LEU A 378 22.11 14.07 -49.33
N GLU A 379 21.66 14.12 -50.57
CA GLU A 379 20.25 14.30 -50.94
C GLU A 379 19.39 13.09 -50.41
N GLN A 380 20.00 11.90 -50.26
CA GLN A 380 19.34 10.73 -49.64
C GLN A 380 19.28 10.82 -48.12
N LYS A 381 19.88 11.83 -47.50
CA LYS A 381 19.83 12.05 -46.02
C LYS A 381 18.40 12.24 -45.50
N SER A 382 17.48 12.67 -46.34
CA SER A 382 16.06 12.79 -46.02
C SER A 382 15.42 11.48 -45.52
N ILE A 383 16.01 10.32 -45.87
CA ILE A 383 15.58 9.02 -45.35
C ILE A 383 15.75 8.91 -43.85
N PHE A 384 16.75 9.59 -43.24
CA PHE A 384 16.96 9.59 -41.81
C PHE A 384 16.05 10.60 -41.06
N GLU A 385 15.67 11.69 -41.71
CA GLU A 385 14.81 12.73 -41.15
C GLU A 385 13.34 12.31 -41.21
N ALA A 386 12.96 11.47 -42.20
CA ALA A 386 11.60 10.99 -42.34
C ALA A 386 11.07 10.10 -41.20
N GLU A 387 11.94 9.53 -40.34
CA GLU A 387 11.51 8.67 -39.21
C GLU A 387 10.79 9.45 -38.10
N ASN A 388 11.20 10.66 -37.80
CA ASN A 388 10.54 11.48 -36.79
C ASN A 388 9.22 12.06 -37.32
N LEU A 389 9.16 12.47 -38.56
CA LEU A 389 7.93 12.95 -39.23
C LEU A 389 6.87 11.85 -39.26
N ASN A 390 7.23 10.61 -39.64
CA ASN A 390 6.30 9.47 -39.66
C ASN A 390 5.70 9.11 -38.29
N ARG A 391 6.36 9.44 -37.19
CA ARG A 391 5.78 9.24 -35.83
C ARG A 391 4.54 10.10 -35.62
N PHE A 392 4.62 11.38 -35.96
CA PHE A 392 3.51 12.31 -35.78
C PHE A 392 2.37 12.06 -36.74
N ASP A 393 2.67 11.70 -37.98
CA ASP A 393 1.66 11.28 -38.98
C ASP A 393 0.90 10.05 -38.53
N PHE A 394 1.60 9.07 -37.94
CA PHE A 394 0.94 7.88 -37.39
C PHE A 394 0.06 8.25 -36.17
N ILE A 395 0.51 9.14 -35.28
CA ILE A 395 -0.29 9.64 -34.16
C ILE A 395 -1.54 10.35 -34.69
N GLU A 396 -1.43 11.11 -35.75
CA GLU A 396 -2.56 11.78 -36.38
C GLU A 396 -3.58 10.81 -36.94
N THR A 397 -3.14 9.73 -37.63
CA THR A 397 -4.05 8.72 -38.19
C THR A 397 -4.85 7.99 -37.11
N ILE A 398 -4.25 7.66 -35.96
CA ILE A 398 -4.95 6.99 -34.85
C ILE A 398 -5.77 7.92 -33.97
N SER A 399 -5.60 9.25 -34.11
CA SER A 399 -6.21 10.27 -33.26
C SER A 399 -7.74 10.23 -33.29
N VAL A 400 -8.35 9.95 -34.45
CA VAL A 400 -9.83 9.86 -34.59
C VAL A 400 -10.40 8.76 -33.69
N SER A 401 -9.72 7.60 -33.60
CA SER A 401 -10.10 6.51 -32.70
C SER A 401 -9.97 6.92 -31.23
N LEU A 402 -8.88 7.63 -30.89
CA LEU A 402 -8.64 8.15 -29.54
C LEU A 402 -9.70 9.17 -29.16
N GLN A 403 -9.98 10.13 -30.01
CA GLN A 403 -10.99 11.15 -29.79
C GLN A 403 -12.36 10.52 -29.49
N GLY A 404 -12.75 9.50 -30.27
CA GLY A 404 -14.01 8.80 -30.09
C GLY A 404 -14.17 8.09 -28.74
N LYS A 405 -13.05 7.75 -28.07
CA LYS A 405 -13.04 7.08 -26.75
C LYS A 405 -12.82 8.03 -25.60
N LEU A 406 -12.00 9.08 -25.76
CA LEU A 406 -11.41 9.83 -24.67
C LEU A 406 -11.92 11.28 -24.55
N SER A 407 -12.42 11.89 -25.62
CA SER A 407 -12.84 13.31 -25.58
C SER A 407 -13.88 13.58 -24.51
N GLU A 408 -14.91 12.75 -24.42
CA GLU A 408 -15.97 12.93 -23.41
C GLU A 408 -15.45 12.65 -21.99
N VAL A 409 -14.47 11.79 -21.83
CA VAL A 409 -13.81 11.55 -20.51
C VAL A 409 -13.15 12.84 -20.04
N VAL A 410 -12.27 13.42 -20.87
CA VAL A 410 -11.55 14.67 -20.52
C VAL A 410 -12.50 15.81 -20.21
N LYS A 411 -13.62 15.95 -20.96
CA LYS A 411 -14.62 17.00 -20.71
C LYS A 411 -15.29 16.90 -19.35
N HIS A 412 -15.47 15.68 -18.81
CA HIS A 412 -16.27 15.47 -17.59
C HIS A 412 -15.47 15.22 -16.32
N ILE A 413 -14.20 14.82 -16.42
CA ILE A 413 -13.29 14.70 -15.28
C ILE A 413 -12.98 16.08 -14.70
N GLU A 414 -12.93 16.17 -13.37
CA GLU A 414 -12.56 17.38 -12.63
C GLU A 414 -11.15 17.23 -12.09
N PHE A 415 -10.24 18.06 -12.60
CA PHE A 415 -8.86 18.13 -12.15
C PHE A 415 -8.72 19.12 -10.99
N ASP A 416 -7.75 18.88 -10.13
CA ASP A 416 -7.38 19.79 -9.05
C ASP A 416 -6.39 20.84 -9.59
N GLU A 417 -6.87 22.02 -9.89
CA GLU A 417 -6.08 23.10 -10.48
C GLU A 417 -4.96 23.60 -9.56
N LYS A 418 -5.12 23.45 -8.21
CA LYS A 418 -4.17 23.96 -7.24
C LYS A 418 -2.89 23.12 -7.17
N SER A 419 -3.04 21.81 -7.30
CA SER A 419 -1.94 20.84 -7.19
C SER A 419 -1.46 20.30 -8.54
N SER A 420 -1.94 20.87 -9.67
CA SER A 420 -1.63 20.37 -11.01
C SER A 420 -0.79 21.35 -11.82
N ASN A 421 -0.11 20.83 -12.84
CA ASN A 421 0.67 21.62 -13.78
C ASN A 421 -0.22 22.63 -14.52
N LYS A 422 0.16 23.92 -14.47
CA LYS A 422 -0.66 25.02 -14.98
C LYS A 422 -0.82 25.00 -16.50
N SER A 423 0.24 24.73 -17.27
CA SER A 423 0.17 24.71 -18.72
C SER A 423 -0.77 23.60 -19.24
N LEU A 424 -0.66 22.42 -18.63
CA LEU A 424 -1.54 21.30 -18.98
C LEU A 424 -2.99 21.56 -18.58
N ILE A 425 -3.26 22.17 -17.43
CA ILE A 425 -4.61 22.58 -17.00
C ILE A 425 -5.20 23.64 -17.96
N GLN A 426 -4.40 24.60 -18.42
CA GLN A 426 -4.87 25.58 -19.41
C GLN A 426 -5.29 24.91 -20.72
N ALA A 427 -4.49 23.96 -21.22
CA ALA A 427 -4.83 23.21 -22.43
C ALA A 427 -6.11 22.34 -22.25
N ILE A 428 -6.26 21.70 -21.09
CA ILE A 428 -7.45 20.93 -20.75
C ILE A 428 -8.70 21.83 -20.68
N ASN A 429 -8.60 22.97 -20.02
CA ASN A 429 -9.70 23.92 -19.90
C ASN A 429 -10.07 24.52 -21.26
N TYR A 430 -9.07 24.82 -22.08
CA TYR A 430 -9.31 25.25 -23.48
C TYR A 430 -10.06 24.18 -24.27
N PHE A 431 -9.62 22.90 -24.17
CA PHE A 431 -10.27 21.76 -24.83
C PHE A 431 -11.72 21.54 -24.36
N LYS A 432 -12.00 21.77 -23.04
CA LYS A 432 -13.36 21.62 -22.48
C LYS A 432 -14.32 22.70 -22.95
N ASN A 433 -13.82 23.93 -23.10
CA ASN A 433 -14.67 25.11 -23.32
C ASN A 433 -14.83 25.44 -24.82
N ASN A 434 -13.97 24.93 -25.68
CA ASN A 434 -14.00 25.24 -27.11
C ASN A 434 -14.39 24.00 -27.92
N THR A 435 -15.41 24.14 -28.74
CA THR A 435 -15.82 23.11 -29.70
C THR A 435 -14.82 23.00 -30.86
N ASN A 436 -14.27 24.14 -31.28
CA ASN A 436 -13.29 24.24 -32.36
C ASN A 436 -11.95 24.70 -31.81
N ILE A 437 -10.91 23.89 -32.00
CA ILE A 437 -9.53 24.23 -31.68
C ILE A 437 -8.97 25.07 -32.83
N ASN A 438 -8.29 26.16 -32.50
CA ASN A 438 -7.65 27.07 -33.45
C ASN A 438 -6.24 27.44 -32.99
N LYS A 439 -5.55 28.33 -33.70
CA LYS A 439 -4.19 28.75 -33.42
C LYS A 439 -3.93 29.34 -32.03
N ASN A 440 -4.99 29.71 -31.29
CA ASN A 440 -4.87 30.23 -29.92
C ASN A 440 -4.89 29.10 -28.87
N ALA A 441 -4.88 27.84 -29.29
CA ALA A 441 -4.81 26.73 -28.36
C ALA A 441 -3.47 26.75 -27.61
N PRO A 442 -3.46 26.57 -26.29
CA PRO A 442 -2.24 26.52 -25.48
C PRO A 442 -1.35 25.35 -25.95
N ILE A 443 -0.07 25.62 -26.20
CA ILE A 443 0.93 24.63 -26.67
C ILE A 443 2.09 24.47 -25.69
N ASP A 444 2.14 25.26 -24.60
CA ASP A 444 3.23 25.27 -23.62
C ASP A 444 3.42 23.95 -22.84
N PHE A 445 2.52 23.00 -23.02
CA PHE A 445 2.61 21.66 -22.42
C PHE A 445 3.30 20.65 -23.35
N LEU A 446 3.58 21.03 -24.59
CA LEU A 446 4.21 20.19 -25.61
C LEU A 446 5.73 20.44 -25.66
N ASP A 447 6.49 19.40 -25.99
CA ASP A 447 7.91 19.48 -26.26
C ASP A 447 8.17 20.24 -27.58
N GLU A 448 9.40 20.72 -27.81
CA GLU A 448 9.77 21.49 -29.02
C GLU A 448 9.43 20.75 -30.31
N ASP A 449 9.79 19.47 -30.42
CA ASP A 449 9.49 18.63 -31.58
C ASP A 449 7.98 18.49 -31.83
N GLU A 450 7.21 18.39 -30.75
CA GLU A 450 5.76 18.28 -30.80
C GLU A 450 5.11 19.60 -31.22
N GLN A 451 5.65 20.74 -30.74
CA GLN A 451 5.19 22.06 -31.14
C GLN A 451 5.41 22.31 -32.64
N GLU A 452 6.58 21.93 -33.18
CA GLU A 452 6.86 22.02 -34.61
C GLU A 452 5.93 21.09 -35.40
N ALA A 453 5.71 19.86 -34.96
CA ALA A 453 4.90 18.86 -35.66
C ALA A 453 3.41 19.24 -35.78
N ILE A 454 2.87 19.97 -34.79
CA ILE A 454 1.45 20.41 -34.81
C ILE A 454 1.21 21.61 -35.69
N LEU A 455 2.23 22.37 -36.06
CA LEU A 455 2.11 23.56 -36.91
C LEU A 455 2.09 23.17 -38.39
N ASP A 456 1.14 23.73 -39.13
CA ASP A 456 1.02 23.62 -40.59
C ASP A 456 0.79 25.03 -41.14
N GLY A 457 1.89 25.78 -41.28
CA GLY A 457 1.87 27.19 -41.55
C GLY A 457 1.15 27.98 -40.44
N ASP A 458 0.10 28.70 -40.80
CA ASP A 458 -0.72 29.47 -39.82
C ASP A 458 -1.80 28.62 -39.11
N LYS A 459 -1.85 27.32 -39.38
CA LYS A 459 -2.89 26.42 -38.84
C LYS A 459 -2.29 25.39 -37.89
N ILE A 460 -3.12 24.88 -36.98
CA ILE A 460 -2.75 23.76 -36.10
C ILE A 460 -3.41 22.47 -36.62
N LYS A 461 -2.65 21.39 -36.69
CA LYS A 461 -3.14 20.02 -36.93
C LYS A 461 -4.00 19.57 -35.74
N ILE A 462 -5.29 19.83 -35.78
CA ILE A 462 -6.24 19.65 -34.66
C ILE A 462 -6.25 18.20 -34.15
N SER A 463 -6.18 17.23 -35.07
CA SER A 463 -6.20 15.81 -34.72
C SER A 463 -4.96 15.41 -33.93
N LEU A 464 -3.79 15.87 -34.37
CA LEU A 464 -2.52 15.61 -33.69
C LEU A 464 -2.47 16.29 -32.33
N TYR A 465 -2.86 17.58 -32.24
CA TYR A 465 -2.96 18.31 -30.97
C TYR A 465 -3.79 17.58 -29.92
N LYS A 466 -4.99 17.09 -30.30
CA LYS A 466 -5.85 16.34 -29.35
C LYS A 466 -5.23 15.02 -28.91
N ALA A 467 -4.58 14.30 -29.82
CA ALA A 467 -3.92 13.04 -29.47
C ALA A 467 -2.75 13.27 -28.49
N LEU A 468 -1.92 14.27 -28.75
CA LEU A 468 -0.82 14.66 -27.86
C LEU A 468 -1.36 15.15 -26.50
N LEU A 469 -2.42 15.96 -26.49
CA LEU A 469 -3.06 16.37 -25.23
C LEU A 469 -3.49 15.16 -24.40
N PHE A 470 -4.09 14.14 -25.00
CA PHE A 470 -4.50 12.94 -24.25
C PHE A 470 -3.29 12.13 -23.75
N ILE A 471 -2.21 12.09 -24.51
CA ILE A 471 -0.95 11.46 -24.09
C ILE A 471 -0.37 12.18 -22.88
N HIS A 472 -0.26 13.51 -22.94
CA HIS A 472 0.26 14.32 -21.83
C HIS A 472 -0.64 14.29 -20.59
N ILE A 473 -1.97 14.23 -20.74
CA ILE A 473 -2.90 14.00 -19.62
C ILE A 473 -2.59 12.66 -18.94
N SER A 474 -2.43 11.58 -19.71
CA SER A 474 -2.10 10.26 -19.14
C SER A 474 -0.78 10.27 -18.38
N ASP A 475 0.24 10.88 -18.97
CA ASP A 475 1.58 10.94 -18.36
C ASP A 475 1.58 11.86 -17.13
N GLY A 476 0.87 12.97 -17.20
CA GLY A 476 0.70 13.90 -16.09
C GLY A 476 0.00 13.25 -14.88
N ILE A 477 -1.04 12.45 -15.12
CA ILE A 477 -1.71 11.69 -14.04
C ILE A 477 -0.77 10.63 -13.46
N LYS A 478 -0.04 9.90 -14.29
CA LYS A 478 0.88 8.85 -13.85
C LYS A 478 2.07 9.39 -13.05
N SER A 479 2.57 10.55 -13.42
CA SER A 479 3.68 11.21 -12.72
C SER A 479 3.25 12.01 -11.49
N GLY A 480 1.93 12.18 -11.27
CA GLY A 480 1.40 12.99 -10.18
C GLY A 480 1.45 14.50 -10.41
N ILE A 481 1.86 14.97 -11.59
CA ILE A 481 1.84 16.40 -11.94
C ILE A 481 0.46 16.90 -12.38
N LEU A 482 -0.47 15.97 -12.63
CA LEU A 482 -1.88 16.25 -12.91
C LEU A 482 -2.75 15.41 -11.98
N ASN A 483 -3.50 16.06 -11.10
CA ASN A 483 -4.26 15.43 -10.04
C ASN A 483 -5.77 15.60 -10.24
N LEU A 484 -6.56 14.62 -9.77
CA LEU A 484 -8.00 14.68 -9.81
C LEU A 484 -8.56 15.24 -8.49
N LYS A 485 -9.60 16.07 -8.59
CA LYS A 485 -10.26 16.65 -7.42
C LYS A 485 -11.06 15.64 -6.59
N TYR A 486 -11.71 14.69 -7.25
CA TYR A 486 -12.58 13.69 -6.63
C TYR A 486 -12.16 12.27 -7.03
N SER A 487 -11.13 11.78 -6.36
CA SER A 487 -10.49 10.49 -6.62
C SER A 487 -9.97 9.91 -5.32
N TYR A 488 -9.96 8.59 -5.19
CA TYR A 488 -9.23 7.91 -4.13
C TYR A 488 -7.78 7.66 -4.53
N LYS A 489 -7.54 7.41 -5.84
CA LYS A 489 -6.29 6.91 -6.38
C LYS A 489 -5.40 8.02 -6.97
N TYR A 490 -6.01 8.98 -7.67
CA TYR A 490 -5.32 10.01 -8.45
C TYR A 490 -5.42 11.41 -7.84
N LYS A 491 -5.58 11.51 -6.53
CA LYS A 491 -5.55 12.76 -5.78
C LYS A 491 -4.11 13.22 -5.55
N SER A 492 -3.93 14.50 -5.21
CA SER A 492 -2.60 15.05 -4.99
C SER A 492 -1.89 14.41 -3.79
N PHE A 493 -0.56 14.30 -3.87
CA PHE A 493 0.25 13.80 -2.78
C PHE A 493 0.11 14.66 -1.51
N GLU A 494 -0.02 15.98 -1.66
CA GLU A 494 -0.25 16.89 -0.53
C GLU A 494 -1.52 16.54 0.27
N SER A 495 -2.51 15.91 -0.37
CA SER A 495 -3.74 15.49 0.32
C SER A 495 -3.52 14.38 1.38
N TYR A 496 -2.36 13.73 1.37
CA TYR A 496 -1.95 12.74 2.37
C TYR A 496 -1.10 13.34 3.49
N LEU A 497 -0.58 14.54 3.29
CA LEU A 497 0.28 15.23 4.23
C LEU A 497 -0.53 16.20 5.10
N ILE A 498 0.02 16.49 6.26
CA ILE A 498 -0.48 17.59 7.10
C ILE A 498 -0.24 18.89 6.32
N PRO A 499 -1.22 19.80 6.22
CA PRO A 499 -1.04 21.09 5.58
C PRO A 499 0.19 21.82 6.10
N LYS A 500 0.97 22.44 5.20
CA LYS A 500 2.28 23.01 5.53
C LYS A 500 2.23 24.07 6.65
N GLU A 501 1.19 24.86 6.67
CA GLU A 501 0.95 25.88 7.69
C GLU A 501 0.66 25.22 9.04
N GLU A 502 -0.24 24.26 9.08
CA GLU A 502 -0.59 23.49 10.28
C GLU A 502 0.63 22.69 10.81
N TYR A 503 1.42 22.09 9.90
CA TYR A 503 2.65 21.41 10.29
C TYR A 503 3.66 22.36 10.92
N LYS A 504 3.82 23.58 10.41
CA LYS A 504 4.74 24.57 11.00
C LYS A 504 4.36 24.94 12.44
N GLU A 505 3.04 25.08 12.69
CA GLU A 505 2.53 25.41 14.03
C GLU A 505 2.67 24.24 15.00
N GLN A 506 2.40 23.02 14.52
CA GLN A 506 2.37 21.83 15.36
C GLN A 506 3.68 21.01 15.33
N LYS A 507 4.72 21.44 14.56
CA LYS A 507 5.95 20.65 14.35
C LYS A 507 6.52 20.08 15.63
N ASN A 508 6.74 20.91 16.65
CA ASN A 508 7.36 20.47 17.89
C ASN A 508 6.50 19.48 18.66
N ASP A 509 5.18 19.71 18.70
CA ASP A 509 4.23 18.81 19.38
C ASP A 509 4.10 17.47 18.65
N LEU A 510 4.11 17.50 17.32
CA LEU A 510 4.09 16.29 16.50
C LEU A 510 5.38 15.47 16.68
N LEU A 511 6.56 16.10 16.62
CA LEU A 511 7.83 15.42 16.80
C LEU A 511 7.91 14.77 18.20
N LYS A 512 7.46 15.47 19.24
CA LYS A 512 7.39 14.95 20.59
C LYS A 512 6.36 13.84 20.73
N ARG A 513 5.17 14.02 20.14
CA ARG A 513 4.08 13.04 20.16
C ARG A 513 4.48 11.69 19.56
N TYR A 514 5.29 11.73 18.51
CA TYR A 514 5.77 10.53 17.82
C TYR A 514 7.17 10.09 18.25
N GLU A 515 7.76 10.75 19.26
CA GLU A 515 9.10 10.42 19.79
C GLU A 515 10.22 10.48 18.73
N ILE A 516 10.08 11.38 17.75
CA ILE A 516 11.01 11.61 16.66
C ILE A 516 11.68 12.98 16.73
N GLU A 517 11.90 13.50 17.95
CA GLU A 517 12.53 14.82 18.19
C GLU A 517 13.94 14.90 17.59
N HIS A 518 14.65 13.78 17.50
CA HIS A 518 15.96 13.68 16.85
C HIS A 518 15.93 14.01 15.35
N LEU A 519 14.76 14.02 14.70
CA LEU A 519 14.58 14.44 13.30
C LEU A 519 14.30 15.94 13.17
N LYS A 520 14.37 16.71 14.26
CA LYS A 520 14.04 18.13 14.23
C LYS A 520 14.98 18.93 13.35
N GLU A 521 16.28 18.63 13.47
CA GLU A 521 17.34 19.25 12.67
C GLU A 521 17.92 18.20 11.71
N PHE A 522 17.91 18.50 10.43
CA PHE A 522 18.34 17.59 9.38
C PHE A 522 19.83 17.25 9.48
N SER A 523 20.66 18.22 9.89
CA SER A 523 22.10 18.03 10.14
C SER A 523 22.37 16.98 11.22
N ASP A 524 21.66 17.03 12.33
CA ASP A 524 21.87 16.14 13.47
C ASP A 524 21.48 14.69 13.12
N PHE A 525 20.52 14.53 12.20
CA PHE A 525 20.12 13.24 11.68
C PHE A 525 21.09 12.68 10.65
N LEU A 526 21.60 13.51 9.73
CA LEU A 526 22.47 13.06 8.65
C LEU A 526 23.92 12.81 9.09
N LEU A 527 24.44 13.58 10.02
CA LEU A 527 25.85 13.51 10.41
C LEU A 527 26.24 12.08 10.89
N PRO A 528 25.51 11.45 11.83
CA PRO A 528 25.81 10.08 12.27
C PRO A 528 25.69 9.04 11.15
N ILE A 529 24.77 9.24 10.20
CA ILE A 529 24.60 8.34 9.05
C ILE A 529 25.78 8.47 8.10
N SER A 530 26.20 9.71 7.80
CA SER A 530 27.37 9.99 6.95
C SER A 530 28.63 9.40 7.55
N GLU A 531 28.89 9.64 8.85
CA GLU A 531 30.04 9.08 9.55
C GLU A 531 30.07 7.54 9.52
N LYS A 532 28.90 6.91 9.76
CA LYS A 532 28.77 5.46 9.69
C LYS A 532 28.98 4.92 8.27
N LEU A 533 28.51 5.64 7.27
CA LEU A 533 28.71 5.29 5.86
C LEU A 533 30.20 5.33 5.50
N GLU A 534 30.91 6.41 5.84
CA GLU A 534 32.35 6.59 5.62
C GLU A 534 33.18 5.51 6.33
N LEU A 535 32.80 5.19 7.58
CA LEU A 535 33.44 4.10 8.32
C LEU A 535 33.26 2.76 7.60
N ASN A 536 32.04 2.44 7.16
CA ASN A 536 31.75 1.20 6.46
C ASN A 536 32.46 1.12 5.10
N PHE A 537 32.54 2.22 4.35
CA PHE A 537 33.32 2.29 3.12
C PHE A 537 34.80 2.01 3.40
N SER A 538 35.39 2.68 4.40
CA SER A 538 36.78 2.48 4.77
C SER A 538 37.08 1.05 5.20
N MET A 539 36.20 0.44 5.99
CA MET A 539 36.33 -0.97 6.41
C MET A 539 36.22 -1.93 5.23
N THR A 540 35.29 -1.68 4.31
CA THR A 540 35.07 -2.52 3.13
C THR A 540 36.26 -2.42 2.18
N ASN A 541 36.77 -1.23 1.91
CA ASN A 541 37.93 -1.01 1.07
C ASN A 541 39.16 -1.72 1.64
N ARG A 542 39.41 -1.61 2.95
CA ARG A 542 40.50 -2.36 3.61
C ARG A 542 40.38 -3.87 3.47
N LYS A 543 39.14 -4.41 3.56
CA LYS A 543 38.90 -5.83 3.33
C LYS A 543 39.21 -6.26 1.89
N ILE A 544 38.89 -5.39 0.93
CA ILE A 544 39.15 -5.62 -0.49
C ILE A 544 40.69 -5.53 -0.76
N GLU A 545 41.36 -4.47 -0.28
CA GLU A 545 42.78 -4.24 -0.43
C GLU A 545 43.63 -5.36 0.20
N ASN A 546 43.19 -5.90 1.33
CA ASN A 546 43.85 -7.01 2.03
C ASN A 546 43.39 -8.40 1.55
N GLU A 547 42.65 -8.49 0.43
CA GLU A 547 42.13 -9.74 -0.15
C GLU A 547 41.29 -10.59 0.83
N LEU A 548 40.74 -9.96 1.86
CA LEU A 548 39.87 -10.61 2.86
C LEU A 548 38.43 -10.81 2.38
N ASN A 549 38.04 -10.19 1.26
CA ASN A 549 36.74 -10.38 0.66
C ASN A 549 36.79 -11.51 -0.37
N ILE A 550 36.35 -12.70 0.01
CA ILE A 550 36.37 -13.89 -0.87
C ILE A 550 35.43 -13.80 -2.07
N HIS A 551 34.45 -12.89 -2.02
CA HIS A 551 33.45 -12.73 -3.06
C HIS A 551 33.76 -11.61 -4.06
N PHE A 552 34.65 -10.70 -3.72
CA PHE A 552 35.04 -9.58 -4.56
C PHE A 552 36.54 -9.59 -4.81
N LYS A 553 36.96 -9.65 -6.07
CA LYS A 553 38.39 -9.63 -6.47
C LYS A 553 38.62 -8.58 -7.53
N ILE A 554 39.65 -7.78 -7.36
CA ILE A 554 40.12 -6.81 -8.35
C ILE A 554 41.22 -7.49 -9.18
N THR A 555 41.09 -7.49 -10.47
CA THR A 555 42.08 -7.94 -11.46
C THR A 555 42.41 -6.77 -12.38
N ASN A 556 43.66 -6.68 -12.83
CA ASN A 556 44.35 -5.57 -13.60
C ASN A 556 43.50 -4.66 -14.53
N ASN A 557 42.33 -4.30 -14.36
CA ASN A 557 41.41 -3.36 -15.02
C ASN A 557 39.93 -3.78 -14.93
N SER A 558 39.64 -4.83 -14.18
CA SER A 558 38.27 -5.31 -13.99
C SER A 558 38.07 -5.83 -12.57
N PHE A 559 36.85 -6.05 -12.19
CA PHE A 559 36.55 -6.72 -10.93
C PHE A 559 35.68 -7.97 -11.21
N SER A 560 35.81 -8.96 -10.38
CA SER A 560 34.94 -10.13 -10.40
C SER A 560 34.16 -10.23 -9.10
N LEU A 561 32.85 -10.45 -9.21
CA LEU A 561 31.95 -10.68 -8.10
C LEU A 561 31.44 -12.11 -8.16
N THR A 562 31.71 -12.87 -7.11
CA THR A 562 31.21 -14.25 -6.98
C THR A 562 30.09 -14.29 -5.94
N THR A 563 28.91 -14.69 -6.35
CA THR A 563 27.80 -14.94 -5.42
C THR A 563 28.09 -16.16 -4.54
N PRO A 564 27.82 -16.10 -3.22
CA PRO A 564 27.88 -17.28 -2.38
C PRO A 564 27.02 -18.39 -2.97
N LYS A 565 27.58 -19.56 -3.16
CA LYS A 565 26.79 -20.72 -3.56
C LYS A 565 26.30 -21.39 -2.29
N LEU A 566 25.02 -21.74 -2.25
CA LEU A 566 24.49 -22.67 -1.25
C LEU A 566 25.29 -23.95 -1.36
N GLU A 567 25.90 -24.40 -0.25
CA GLU A 567 26.43 -25.73 -0.16
C GLU A 567 25.27 -26.69 -0.41
N LYS A 568 25.51 -27.66 -1.32
CA LYS A 568 24.52 -28.71 -1.53
C LYS A 568 24.37 -29.45 -0.21
N SER A 569 23.13 -29.57 0.27
CA SER A 569 22.82 -30.38 1.44
C SER A 569 23.40 -31.77 1.22
N GLU A 570 24.10 -32.28 2.21
CA GLU A 570 24.62 -33.66 2.16
C GLU A 570 23.43 -34.62 2.02
N GLU A 571 23.56 -35.64 1.16
CA GLU A 571 22.50 -36.64 0.96
C GLU A 571 22.02 -37.29 2.28
N GLN A 572 22.85 -37.30 3.31
CA GLN A 572 22.47 -37.72 4.68
C GLN A 572 21.41 -36.82 5.34
N ILE A 573 21.43 -35.49 5.11
CA ILE A 573 20.46 -34.55 5.65
C ILE A 573 19.12 -34.77 4.95
N GLU A 574 19.12 -34.94 3.63
CA GLU A 574 17.90 -35.22 2.86
C GLU A 574 17.26 -36.55 3.27
N HIS A 575 18.08 -37.58 3.50
CA HIS A 575 17.60 -38.88 3.98
C HIS A 575 17.03 -38.77 5.42
N THR A 576 17.64 -37.97 6.28
CA THR A 576 17.15 -37.76 7.65
C THR A 576 15.83 -36.98 7.66
N ILE A 577 15.72 -35.96 6.85
CA ILE A 577 14.49 -35.17 6.70
C ILE A 577 13.35 -36.03 6.13
N SER A 578 13.62 -36.82 5.08
CA SER A 578 12.62 -37.69 4.45
C SER A 578 12.10 -38.79 5.38
N LYS A 579 12.87 -39.15 6.41
CA LYS A 579 12.46 -40.09 7.45
C LYS A 579 11.36 -39.50 8.37
N TYR A 580 11.42 -38.19 8.64
CA TYR A 580 10.44 -37.50 9.47
C TYR A 580 9.24 -36.95 8.64
N PHE A 581 9.43 -36.77 7.35
CA PHE A 581 8.42 -36.32 6.40
C PHE A 581 8.24 -37.34 5.28
N PRO A 582 7.55 -38.47 5.52
CA PRO A 582 7.38 -39.50 4.50
C PRO A 582 6.65 -38.93 3.29
N GLN A 583 7.28 -39.03 2.10
CA GLN A 583 6.77 -38.46 0.83
C GLN A 583 5.48 -39.10 0.33
N SER A 584 5.04 -40.20 0.93
CA SER A 584 3.86 -40.99 0.49
C SER A 584 2.59 -40.69 1.30
N GLU A 585 2.64 -39.84 2.32
CA GLU A 585 1.47 -39.57 3.14
C GLU A 585 0.67 -38.39 2.59
N PHE A 586 -0.54 -38.68 2.09
CA PHE A 586 -1.45 -37.65 1.58
C PHE A 586 -2.21 -37.02 2.75
N ILE A 587 -1.97 -35.73 2.97
CA ILE A 587 -2.75 -34.92 3.92
C ILE A 587 -3.65 -33.98 3.10
N SER A 588 -4.96 -34.08 3.27
CA SER A 588 -5.87 -33.17 2.58
C SER A 588 -5.79 -31.76 3.16
N VAL A 589 -6.01 -30.75 2.32
CA VAL A 589 -6.03 -29.33 2.77
C VAL A 589 -7.10 -29.12 3.86
N ILE A 590 -8.22 -29.84 3.79
CA ILE A 590 -9.29 -29.76 4.79
C ILE A 590 -8.83 -30.32 6.14
N ASP A 591 -8.14 -31.46 6.16
CA ASP A 591 -7.62 -32.06 7.40
C ASP A 591 -6.58 -31.16 8.04
N LEU A 592 -5.74 -30.52 7.22
CA LEU A 592 -4.77 -29.53 7.68
C LEU A 592 -5.48 -28.33 8.33
N LEU A 593 -6.45 -27.73 7.64
CA LEU A 593 -7.23 -26.61 8.16
C LEU A 593 -7.96 -26.97 9.46
N HIS A 594 -8.50 -28.18 9.53
CA HIS A 594 -9.17 -28.67 10.73
C HIS A 594 -8.20 -28.83 11.90
N SER A 595 -7.01 -29.37 11.65
CA SER A 595 -5.96 -29.53 12.66
C SER A 595 -5.45 -28.17 13.18
N VAL A 596 -5.29 -27.20 12.28
CA VAL A 596 -4.91 -25.82 12.63
C VAL A 596 -6.04 -25.15 13.43
N GLN A 597 -7.31 -25.36 13.05
CA GLN A 597 -8.46 -24.82 13.79
C GLN A 597 -8.49 -25.31 15.25
N ILE A 598 -8.27 -26.60 15.48
CA ILE A 598 -8.23 -27.17 16.84
C ILE A 598 -7.15 -26.52 17.71
N LYS A 599 -6.04 -26.10 17.11
CA LYS A 599 -4.90 -25.51 17.83
C LYS A 599 -4.98 -24.00 18.00
N THR A 600 -5.64 -23.30 17.11
CA THR A 600 -5.58 -21.83 17.01
C THR A 600 -6.92 -21.13 17.18
N ASP A 601 -8.03 -21.84 17.02
CA ASP A 601 -9.38 -21.26 16.94
C ASP A 601 -9.49 -20.11 15.91
N PHE A 602 -8.76 -20.23 14.80
CA PHE A 602 -8.66 -19.15 13.81
C PHE A 602 -10.00 -18.79 13.14
N LEU A 603 -10.93 -19.76 13.04
CA LEU A 603 -12.25 -19.50 12.47
C LEU A 603 -13.10 -18.54 13.30
N GLU A 604 -12.78 -18.31 14.57
CA GLU A 604 -13.51 -17.35 15.40
C GLU A 604 -13.25 -15.89 14.99
N SER A 605 -12.20 -15.64 14.20
CA SER A 605 -11.91 -14.33 13.62
C SER A 605 -12.93 -13.92 12.54
N PHE A 606 -13.63 -14.88 11.92
CA PHE A 606 -14.59 -14.58 10.86
C PHE A 606 -15.94 -14.11 11.41
N LYS A 607 -16.00 -12.82 11.76
CA LYS A 607 -17.19 -12.14 12.28
C LYS A 607 -17.92 -11.42 11.15
N HIS A 608 -19.25 -11.27 11.30
CA HIS A 608 -20.06 -10.57 10.30
C HIS A 608 -19.61 -9.11 10.15
N TYR A 609 -19.51 -8.63 8.91
CA TYR A 609 -19.03 -7.28 8.57
C TYR A 609 -19.87 -6.14 9.19
N SER A 610 -21.15 -6.36 9.50
CA SER A 610 -22.02 -5.31 10.02
C SER A 610 -21.60 -4.82 11.41
N ILE A 611 -21.51 -3.51 11.58
CA ILE A 611 -21.19 -2.85 12.85
C ILE A 611 -22.33 -2.98 13.88
N GLN A 612 -23.55 -3.11 13.43
CA GLN A 612 -24.73 -3.08 14.30
C GLN A 612 -25.00 -4.47 14.88
N ASN A 613 -25.20 -4.50 16.21
CA ASN A 613 -25.69 -5.55 17.11
C ASN A 613 -26.52 -6.67 16.47
N VAL A 614 -26.01 -7.33 15.49
CA VAL A 614 -26.57 -8.59 15.04
C VAL A 614 -26.02 -9.63 16.01
N ARG A 615 -26.88 -10.39 16.68
CA ARG A 615 -26.50 -11.66 17.32
C ARG A 615 -25.70 -12.41 16.27
N THR A 616 -24.40 -12.43 16.42
CA THR A 616 -23.48 -13.07 15.48
C THR A 616 -23.79 -14.55 15.54
N GLN A 617 -24.57 -15.04 14.60
CA GLN A 617 -24.75 -16.46 14.40
C GLN A 617 -23.38 -16.97 13.95
N LYS A 618 -22.75 -17.82 14.77
CA LYS A 618 -21.53 -18.51 14.35
C LYS A 618 -21.87 -19.30 13.10
N LEU A 619 -21.06 -19.09 12.04
CA LEU A 619 -21.19 -19.92 10.86
C LEU A 619 -20.70 -21.33 11.15
N ASP A 620 -21.27 -22.30 10.45
CA ASP A 620 -20.77 -23.67 10.46
C ASP A 620 -19.30 -23.70 9.98
N SER A 621 -18.44 -24.41 10.71
CA SER A 621 -17.01 -24.53 10.38
C SER A 621 -16.78 -25.11 9.00
N ASN A 622 -17.57 -26.06 8.56
CA ASN A 622 -17.47 -26.65 7.22
C ASN A 622 -17.78 -25.65 6.12
N LEU A 623 -18.74 -24.73 6.37
CA LEU A 623 -19.04 -23.65 5.43
C LEU A 623 -17.87 -22.66 5.32
N LEU A 624 -17.22 -22.33 6.43
CA LEU A 624 -16.03 -21.47 6.43
C LEU A 624 -14.85 -22.14 5.75
N PHE A 625 -14.57 -23.42 6.03
CA PHE A 625 -13.53 -24.17 5.34
C PHE A 625 -13.78 -24.23 3.82
N ALA A 626 -15.00 -24.55 3.40
CA ALA A 626 -15.34 -24.55 1.98
C ALA A 626 -15.17 -23.17 1.34
N SER A 627 -15.48 -22.10 2.07
CA SER A 627 -15.29 -20.73 1.60
C SER A 627 -13.80 -20.39 1.45
N ILE A 628 -12.98 -20.71 2.46
CA ILE A 628 -11.53 -20.48 2.45
C ILE A 628 -10.86 -21.25 1.31
N VAL A 629 -11.18 -22.56 1.18
CA VAL A 629 -10.62 -23.39 0.11
C VAL A 629 -11.10 -22.92 -1.26
N GLY A 630 -12.38 -22.52 -1.38
CA GLY A 630 -12.93 -21.98 -2.62
C GLY A 630 -12.15 -20.78 -3.13
N TYR A 631 -11.84 -19.83 -2.24
CA TYR A 631 -11.05 -18.65 -2.59
C TYR A 631 -9.55 -18.96 -2.74
N GLY A 632 -8.97 -19.67 -1.80
CA GLY A 632 -7.53 -19.97 -1.79
C GLY A 632 -7.08 -20.82 -2.99
N CYS A 633 -7.94 -21.75 -3.45
CA CYS A 633 -7.67 -22.57 -4.62
C CYS A 633 -8.30 -22.03 -5.91
N ASN A 634 -8.83 -20.81 -5.91
CA ASN A 634 -9.51 -20.20 -7.06
C ASN A 634 -10.63 -21.06 -7.66
N ILE A 635 -11.41 -21.73 -6.81
CA ILE A 635 -12.57 -22.54 -7.19
C ILE A 635 -13.81 -21.63 -7.12
N SER A 636 -14.58 -21.55 -8.23
CA SER A 636 -15.80 -20.74 -8.20
C SER A 636 -16.80 -21.27 -7.16
N LEU A 637 -17.59 -20.37 -6.53
CA LEU A 637 -18.58 -20.73 -5.52
C LEU A 637 -19.57 -21.79 -6.02
N SER A 638 -20.00 -21.69 -7.27
CA SER A 638 -20.87 -22.67 -7.90
C SER A 638 -20.22 -24.05 -8.00
N LYS A 639 -18.94 -24.11 -8.36
CA LYS A 639 -18.20 -25.38 -8.42
C LYS A 639 -17.95 -25.93 -7.00
N MET A 640 -17.61 -25.03 -6.06
CA MET A 640 -17.39 -25.40 -4.67
C MET A 640 -18.67 -25.98 -4.03
N ALA A 641 -19.83 -25.38 -4.28
CA ALA A 641 -21.13 -25.91 -3.82
C ALA A 641 -21.43 -27.32 -4.36
N LYS A 642 -21.04 -27.60 -5.62
CA LYS A 642 -21.25 -28.93 -6.22
C LYS A 642 -20.39 -30.03 -5.61
N ILE A 643 -19.19 -29.69 -5.17
CA ILE A 643 -18.25 -30.67 -4.57
C ILE A 643 -18.36 -30.75 -3.05
N SER A 644 -19.07 -29.81 -2.42
CA SER A 644 -19.27 -29.77 -0.96
C SER A 644 -20.63 -30.35 -0.58
N LYS A 645 -20.65 -31.37 0.27
CA LYS A 645 -21.88 -32.00 0.70
C LYS A 645 -22.69 -31.11 1.65
N GLY A 646 -23.95 -30.82 1.29
CA GLY A 646 -24.87 -30.07 2.15
C GLY A 646 -24.66 -28.56 2.17
N ILE A 647 -23.76 -28.02 1.32
CA ILE A 647 -23.47 -26.60 1.24
C ILE A 647 -23.98 -26.07 -0.10
N SER A 648 -24.84 -25.05 -0.05
CA SER A 648 -25.37 -24.39 -1.23
C SER A 648 -24.52 -23.20 -1.68
N GLU A 649 -24.63 -22.85 -2.97
CA GLU A 649 -23.95 -21.65 -3.53
C GLU A 649 -24.36 -20.36 -2.78
N ASN A 650 -25.65 -20.23 -2.40
CA ASN A 650 -26.12 -19.07 -1.63
C ASN A 650 -25.50 -18.97 -0.23
N GLN A 651 -25.24 -20.10 0.43
CA GLN A 651 -24.57 -20.10 1.73
C GLN A 651 -23.10 -19.69 1.59
N LEU A 652 -22.41 -20.19 0.55
CA LEU A 652 -21.03 -19.79 0.25
C LEU A 652 -20.94 -18.29 -0.11
N ASP A 653 -21.86 -17.80 -0.95
CA ASP A 653 -21.92 -16.39 -1.31
C ASP A 653 -22.15 -15.51 -0.06
N ASN A 654 -23.06 -15.92 0.83
CA ASN A 654 -23.29 -15.22 2.09
C ASN A 654 -22.05 -15.22 3.00
N ALA A 655 -21.41 -16.38 3.17
CA ALA A 655 -20.22 -16.51 4.01
C ALA A 655 -19.06 -15.66 3.46
N THR A 656 -18.78 -15.74 2.18
CA THR A 656 -17.69 -15.00 1.55
C THR A 656 -17.94 -13.50 1.53
N THR A 657 -19.18 -13.07 1.27
CA THR A 657 -19.57 -11.66 1.21
C THR A 657 -19.50 -10.96 2.56
N TRP A 658 -19.96 -11.62 3.63
CA TRP A 658 -20.17 -10.96 4.91
C TRP A 658 -19.19 -11.34 6.00
N TYR A 659 -18.43 -12.43 5.86
CA TYR A 659 -17.51 -12.92 6.88
C TYR A 659 -16.05 -12.94 6.41
N LEU A 660 -15.76 -13.18 5.13
CA LEU A 660 -14.39 -13.14 4.62
C LEU A 660 -13.97 -11.70 4.28
N SER A 661 -13.87 -10.83 5.29
CA SER A 661 -13.27 -9.50 5.10
C SER A 661 -11.74 -9.57 5.20
N GLU A 662 -11.06 -8.56 4.70
CA GLU A 662 -9.61 -8.43 4.82
C GLU A 662 -9.18 -8.43 6.29
N GLU A 663 -9.90 -7.68 7.12
CA GLU A 663 -9.61 -7.57 8.55
C GLU A 663 -9.76 -8.93 9.27
N ASN A 664 -10.82 -9.67 8.97
CA ASN A 664 -11.03 -11.00 9.55
C ASN A 664 -9.96 -12.00 9.10
N THR A 665 -9.50 -11.88 7.86
CA THR A 665 -8.43 -12.73 7.30
C THR A 665 -7.09 -12.44 7.96
N ILE A 666 -6.76 -11.16 8.18
CA ILE A 666 -5.55 -10.76 8.90
C ILE A 666 -5.61 -11.28 10.35
N GLU A 667 -6.71 -11.05 11.07
CA GLU A 667 -6.87 -11.54 12.45
C GLU A 667 -6.76 -13.08 12.53
N SER A 668 -7.31 -13.78 11.54
CA SER A 668 -7.19 -15.23 11.42
C SER A 668 -5.73 -15.67 11.24
N ASN A 669 -5.00 -15.00 10.35
CA ASN A 669 -3.58 -15.25 10.11
C ASN A 669 -2.72 -14.98 11.35
N ASP A 670 -2.98 -13.90 12.07
CA ASP A 670 -2.27 -13.54 13.29
C ASP A 670 -2.35 -14.64 14.37
N LYS A 671 -3.52 -15.28 14.50
CA LYS A 671 -3.68 -16.44 15.41
C LYS A 671 -2.80 -17.63 15.00
N ILE A 672 -2.72 -17.90 13.70
CA ILE A 672 -1.89 -18.98 13.16
C ILE A 672 -0.41 -18.67 13.38
N VAL A 673 0.01 -17.43 13.09
CA VAL A 673 1.39 -16.97 13.29
C VAL A 673 1.79 -17.03 14.76
N ALA A 674 0.91 -16.60 15.67
CA ALA A 674 1.14 -16.69 17.10
C ALA A 674 1.29 -18.15 17.59
N PHE A 675 0.55 -19.08 17.00
CA PHE A 675 0.71 -20.50 17.29
C PHE A 675 2.06 -21.03 16.78
N ILE A 676 2.45 -20.69 15.56
CA ILE A 676 3.75 -21.07 15.00
C ILE A 676 4.89 -20.58 15.90
N ASP A 677 4.80 -19.36 16.44
CA ASP A 677 5.79 -18.84 17.39
C ASP A 677 5.94 -19.66 18.67
N SER A 678 4.90 -20.35 19.07
CA SER A 678 4.93 -21.24 20.26
C SER A 678 5.67 -22.56 20.02
N LEU A 679 5.95 -22.91 18.75
CA LEU A 679 6.62 -24.16 18.39
C LEU A 679 8.13 -24.05 18.50
N GLU A 680 8.82 -25.17 18.71
CA GLU A 680 10.28 -25.21 18.81
C GLU A 680 10.97 -25.10 17.43
N LEU A 681 10.39 -25.70 16.39
CA LEU A 681 11.00 -25.71 15.06
C LEU A 681 11.30 -24.31 14.49
N PRO A 682 10.40 -23.31 14.57
CA PRO A 682 10.70 -21.96 14.11
C PRO A 682 11.89 -21.30 14.81
N LYS A 683 12.15 -21.67 16.08
CA LYS A 683 13.29 -21.14 16.84
C LYS A 683 14.63 -21.66 16.30
N ILE A 684 14.65 -22.89 15.81
CA ILE A 684 15.85 -23.54 15.23
C ILE A 684 16.21 -22.89 13.88
N LEU A 685 15.21 -22.37 13.15
CA LEU A 685 15.42 -21.73 11.84
C LEU A 685 16.00 -20.31 11.94
N LYS A 686 16.05 -19.73 13.13
CA LYS A 686 16.65 -18.40 13.33
C LYS A 686 18.17 -18.45 13.32
N ASN A 687 18.81 -17.58 12.54
CA ASN A 687 20.26 -17.45 12.50
C ASN A 687 20.83 -16.86 13.79
N ASP A 688 20.12 -15.90 14.40
CA ASP A 688 20.44 -15.30 15.70
C ASP A 688 19.18 -15.21 16.55
N SER A 689 19.22 -15.74 17.74
CA SER A 689 18.08 -15.69 18.67
C SER A 689 17.69 -14.27 19.10
N ASN A 690 18.59 -13.29 18.97
CA ASN A 690 18.41 -11.91 19.41
C ASN A 690 18.01 -10.94 18.28
N ILE A 691 18.19 -11.32 17.04
CA ILE A 691 17.93 -10.47 15.86
C ILE A 691 16.91 -11.18 14.99
N ASN A 692 15.81 -10.52 14.68
CA ASN A 692 14.79 -11.06 13.81
C ASN A 692 14.89 -10.44 12.42
N HIS A 693 15.33 -11.25 11.46
CA HIS A 693 15.37 -10.90 10.06
C HIS A 693 14.00 -11.12 9.42
N THR A 694 13.56 -10.16 8.66
CA THR A 694 12.34 -10.26 7.86
C THR A 694 12.63 -9.87 6.42
N SER A 695 11.82 -10.36 5.52
CA SER A 695 11.89 -9.99 4.11
C SER A 695 10.51 -9.79 3.52
N SER A 696 10.46 -9.08 2.38
CA SER A 696 9.21 -8.89 1.66
C SER A 696 9.43 -8.93 0.17
N ASP A 697 8.43 -9.47 -0.54
CA ASP A 697 8.43 -9.56 -2.00
C ASP A 697 7.02 -9.41 -2.56
N GLY A 698 6.92 -8.96 -3.81
CA GLY A 698 5.68 -8.71 -4.50
C GLY A 698 5.40 -9.72 -5.60
N GLN A 699 4.36 -10.50 -5.45
CA GLN A 699 3.86 -11.40 -6.48
C GLN A 699 2.71 -10.76 -7.26
N LYS A 700 2.79 -10.79 -8.58
CA LYS A 700 1.85 -10.15 -9.49
C LYS A 700 0.84 -11.15 -10.03
N PHE A 701 -0.44 -10.80 -9.89
CA PHE A 701 -1.56 -11.64 -10.30
C PHE A 701 -2.41 -10.92 -11.35
N ASN A 702 -2.69 -11.63 -12.45
CA ASN A 702 -3.68 -11.17 -13.41
C ASN A 702 -5.09 -11.36 -12.82
N ILE A 703 -5.93 -10.36 -12.92
CA ILE A 703 -7.32 -10.42 -12.48
C ILE A 703 -8.28 -10.37 -13.65
N LYS A 704 -9.43 -11.04 -13.50
CA LYS A 704 -10.49 -10.95 -14.52
C LYS A 704 -10.98 -9.51 -14.63
N SER A 705 -11.27 -9.07 -15.84
CA SER A 705 -11.79 -7.72 -16.12
C SER A 705 -13.08 -7.39 -15.37
N SER A 706 -13.85 -8.42 -14.97
CA SER A 706 -15.08 -8.27 -14.18
C SER A 706 -14.85 -8.01 -12.69
N ILE A 707 -13.62 -8.10 -12.20
CA ILE A 707 -13.30 -7.83 -10.79
C ILE A 707 -13.01 -6.34 -10.66
N ASP A 708 -13.84 -5.67 -9.85
CA ASP A 708 -13.64 -4.28 -9.48
C ASP A 708 -12.86 -4.21 -8.17
N SER A 709 -11.61 -3.82 -8.28
CA SER A 709 -10.74 -3.55 -7.14
C SER A 709 -10.10 -2.18 -7.30
N THR A 710 -10.11 -1.39 -6.24
CA THR A 710 -9.41 -0.10 -6.19
C THR A 710 -7.90 -0.24 -6.35
N ASN A 711 -7.36 -1.43 -6.00
CA ASN A 711 -5.94 -1.75 -6.12
C ASN A 711 -5.57 -2.38 -7.46
N ALA A 712 -6.55 -2.65 -8.33
CA ALA A 712 -6.29 -3.16 -9.67
C ALA A 712 -5.72 -2.07 -10.57
N GLY A 713 -4.66 -2.39 -11.28
CA GLY A 713 -4.01 -1.48 -12.22
C GLY A 713 -3.66 -2.16 -13.53
N PHE A 714 -3.34 -1.35 -14.53
CA PHE A 714 -2.80 -1.82 -15.80
C PHE A 714 -1.28 -1.78 -15.76
N SER A 715 -0.65 -2.87 -16.13
CA SER A 715 0.80 -2.89 -16.32
C SER A 715 1.14 -3.63 -17.59
N PHE A 716 1.55 -2.87 -18.60
CA PHE A 716 1.93 -3.44 -19.88
C PHE A 716 3.09 -4.44 -19.76
N LYS A 717 4.02 -4.15 -18.84
CA LYS A 717 5.19 -5.01 -18.59
C LYS A 717 4.80 -6.43 -18.15
N TYR A 718 3.78 -6.55 -17.28
CA TYR A 718 3.40 -7.82 -16.66
C TYR A 718 2.18 -8.48 -17.31
N PHE A 719 1.21 -7.70 -17.79
CA PHE A 719 -0.10 -8.20 -18.21
C PHE A 719 -0.56 -7.67 -19.56
N GLY A 720 0.26 -6.92 -20.27
CA GLY A 720 -0.15 -6.29 -21.52
C GLY A 720 -1.34 -5.34 -21.29
N THR A 721 -2.47 -5.62 -21.93
CA THR A 721 -3.69 -4.82 -21.82
C THR A 721 -4.63 -5.25 -20.68
N ALA A 722 -4.27 -6.32 -19.94
CA ALA A 722 -5.07 -6.83 -18.84
C ALA A 722 -4.80 -6.06 -17.54
N LYS A 723 -5.74 -6.15 -16.59
CA LYS A 723 -5.58 -5.66 -15.21
C LYS A 723 -4.89 -6.68 -14.33
N GLY A 724 -4.12 -6.20 -13.38
CA GLY A 724 -3.53 -7.04 -12.36
C GLY A 724 -3.41 -6.32 -11.02
N VAL A 725 -3.01 -7.08 -10.02
CA VAL A 725 -2.65 -6.60 -8.68
C VAL A 725 -1.27 -7.15 -8.33
N SER A 726 -0.56 -6.47 -7.45
CA SER A 726 0.60 -7.04 -6.77
C SER A 726 0.19 -7.37 -5.34
N VAL A 727 0.40 -8.61 -4.92
CA VAL A 727 0.26 -9.04 -3.53
C VAL A 727 1.63 -8.93 -2.91
N TYR A 728 1.80 -7.98 -2.02
CA TYR A 728 3.05 -7.74 -1.32
C TYR A 728 3.03 -8.46 0.00
N THR A 729 3.96 -9.38 0.19
CA THR A 729 3.95 -10.34 1.30
C THR A 729 5.21 -10.21 2.13
N PHE A 730 5.08 -10.34 3.44
CA PHE A 730 6.16 -10.23 4.42
C PHE A 730 6.35 -11.56 5.13
N ILE A 731 7.59 -11.99 5.23
CA ILE A 731 7.99 -13.24 5.86
C ILE A 731 9.15 -13.00 6.83
N ASP A 732 9.24 -13.78 7.90
CA ASP A 732 10.39 -13.78 8.80
C ASP A 732 11.30 -14.99 8.57
N GLU A 733 12.44 -15.04 9.28
CA GLU A 733 13.41 -16.15 9.22
C GLU A 733 12.81 -17.51 9.58
N SER A 734 11.73 -17.52 10.36
CA SER A 734 11.02 -18.74 10.74
C SER A 734 9.97 -19.14 9.70
N HIS A 735 10.01 -18.58 8.51
CA HIS A 735 9.08 -18.81 7.40
C HIS A 735 7.61 -18.46 7.70
N LYS A 736 7.37 -17.53 8.63
CA LYS A 736 6.01 -17.07 8.97
C LYS A 736 5.61 -15.92 8.04
N LEU A 737 4.51 -16.10 7.32
CA LEU A 737 3.85 -15.04 6.59
C LEU A 737 3.05 -14.19 7.58
N PHE A 738 3.61 -13.05 8.02
CA PHE A 738 3.00 -12.26 9.08
C PHE A 738 2.19 -11.07 8.60
N TYR A 739 2.42 -10.59 7.38
CA TYR A 739 1.64 -9.51 6.80
C TYR A 739 1.56 -9.65 5.29
N SER A 740 0.43 -9.29 4.72
CA SER A 740 0.26 -9.17 3.29
C SER A 740 -0.70 -8.03 2.96
N THR A 741 -0.44 -7.35 1.83
CA THR A 741 -1.31 -6.30 1.32
C THR A 741 -1.42 -6.37 -0.19
N VAL A 742 -2.53 -5.90 -0.72
CA VAL A 742 -2.77 -5.84 -2.16
C VAL A 742 -2.51 -4.42 -2.63
N ILE A 743 -1.51 -4.25 -3.49
CA ILE A 743 -1.13 -2.96 -4.05
C ILE A 743 -1.37 -2.92 -5.55
N ASN A 744 -1.38 -1.72 -6.10
CA ASN A 744 -1.52 -1.53 -7.53
C ASN A 744 -0.27 -2.05 -8.25
N VAL A 745 -0.46 -2.86 -9.29
CA VAL A 745 0.64 -3.46 -10.06
C VAL A 745 1.54 -2.43 -10.77
N SER A 746 1.06 -1.21 -10.97
CA SER A 746 1.84 -0.12 -11.56
C SER A 746 2.69 0.64 -10.54
N GLU A 747 2.45 0.44 -9.25
CA GLU A 747 3.19 1.09 -8.18
C GLU A 747 4.45 0.29 -7.81
N ARG A 748 5.41 1.00 -7.21
CA ARG A 748 6.62 0.36 -6.68
C ARG A 748 6.36 -0.17 -5.27
N GLU A 749 6.80 -1.37 -5.01
CA GLU A 749 6.62 -2.08 -3.75
C GLU A 749 7.37 -1.44 -2.58
N SER A 750 8.49 -0.75 -2.86
CA SER A 750 9.34 -0.12 -1.83
C SER A 750 8.61 0.86 -0.91
N GLY A 751 7.60 1.57 -1.40
CA GLY A 751 6.81 2.48 -0.57
C GLY A 751 5.96 1.78 0.48
N TYR A 752 5.64 0.51 0.26
CA TYR A 752 4.78 -0.29 1.15
C TYR A 752 5.54 -1.09 2.21
N VAL A 753 6.87 -1.06 2.18
CA VAL A 753 7.71 -1.73 3.19
C VAL A 753 7.42 -1.18 4.58
N ILE A 754 7.42 0.14 4.71
CA ILE A 754 7.14 0.83 5.99
C ILE A 754 5.73 0.50 6.47
N ASP A 755 4.75 0.49 5.56
CA ASP A 755 3.36 0.16 5.86
C ASP A 755 3.23 -1.24 6.47
N GLY A 756 3.85 -2.26 5.85
CA GLY A 756 3.83 -3.63 6.35
C GLY A 756 4.57 -3.82 7.67
N LEU A 757 5.68 -3.13 7.87
CA LEU A 757 6.43 -3.21 9.13
C LEU A 757 5.71 -2.50 10.30
N MET A 758 4.97 -1.44 10.02
CA MET A 758 4.24 -0.67 11.05
C MET A 758 2.86 -1.22 11.37
N HIS A 759 2.21 -1.88 10.42
CA HIS A 759 0.84 -2.36 10.59
C HIS A 759 0.74 -3.85 10.92
N ASN A 760 1.85 -4.52 11.22
CA ASN A 760 1.82 -5.86 11.76
C ASN A 760 1.92 -5.82 13.29
N ASP A 761 1.10 -6.61 13.96
CA ASP A 761 1.01 -6.67 15.42
C ASP A 761 1.73 -7.92 16.01
N VAL A 762 2.30 -8.77 15.16
CA VAL A 762 2.73 -10.12 15.55
C VAL A 762 4.24 -10.29 15.53
N VAL A 763 4.93 -9.75 14.53
CA VAL A 763 6.37 -9.94 14.34
C VAL A 763 7.12 -8.63 14.47
N LYS A 764 8.08 -8.58 15.41
CA LYS A 764 9.04 -7.49 15.48
C LYS A 764 10.17 -7.76 14.48
N SER A 765 10.43 -6.82 13.60
CA SER A 765 11.54 -6.88 12.65
C SER A 765 12.69 -5.99 13.13
N ASP A 766 13.88 -6.56 13.30
CA ASP A 766 15.08 -5.80 13.60
C ASP A 766 15.82 -5.41 12.31
N ILE A 767 15.84 -6.32 11.34
CA ILE A 767 16.41 -6.11 10.01
C ILE A 767 15.38 -6.55 8.99
N HIS A 768 15.16 -5.71 7.97
CA HIS A 768 14.25 -6.04 6.88
C HIS A 768 14.97 -5.93 5.53
N SER A 769 14.86 -6.98 4.72
CA SER A 769 15.39 -7.05 3.36
C SER A 769 14.25 -7.10 2.36
N THR A 770 14.38 -6.39 1.25
CA THR A 770 13.40 -6.41 0.16
C THR A 770 14.09 -6.54 -1.18
N ASP A 771 13.42 -7.14 -2.15
CA ASP A 771 13.91 -7.25 -3.53
C ASP A 771 14.11 -5.88 -4.21
N THR A 772 13.56 -4.82 -3.64
CA THR A 772 13.77 -3.45 -4.10
C THR A 772 15.14 -2.88 -3.76
N ARG A 773 16.05 -3.67 -3.19
CA ARG A 773 17.42 -3.32 -2.77
C ARG A 773 17.49 -2.26 -1.67
N LEU A 774 16.46 -2.20 -0.83
CA LEU A 774 16.42 -1.38 0.37
C LEU A 774 16.55 -2.30 1.59
N ILE A 775 17.48 -1.97 2.50
CA ILE A 775 17.62 -2.66 3.78
C ILE A 775 17.20 -1.66 4.86
N PHE A 776 16.26 -2.07 5.69
CA PHE A 776 15.77 -1.27 6.81
C PHE A 776 16.27 -1.87 8.13
N PHE A 777 16.83 -1.02 8.98
CA PHE A 777 17.22 -1.38 10.33
C PHE A 777 16.26 -0.70 11.33
N LYS A 778 15.71 -1.49 12.24
CA LYS A 778 14.94 -0.97 13.38
C LYS A 778 15.86 -0.94 14.60
N PRO A 779 16.13 0.24 15.20
CA PRO A 779 16.90 0.29 16.45
C PRO A 779 16.14 -0.38 17.59
N LYS A 780 16.84 -1.13 18.41
CA LYS A 780 16.27 -1.68 19.63
C LYS A 780 15.80 -0.54 20.53
N GLY A 781 14.50 -0.45 20.77
CA GLY A 781 13.98 0.29 21.90
C GLY A 781 12.94 1.37 21.65
N PHE A 782 12.67 1.85 20.43
CA PHE A 782 11.64 2.87 20.21
C PHE A 782 11.03 2.79 18.81
N GLY A 783 9.72 3.04 18.74
CA GLY A 783 8.83 2.87 17.59
C GLY A 783 9.03 3.80 16.38
N ALA A 784 10.26 4.14 16.04
CA ALA A 784 10.56 4.87 14.82
C ALA A 784 11.58 4.11 13.97
N LEU A 785 11.32 3.98 12.69
CA LEU A 785 12.28 3.53 11.71
C LEU A 785 13.45 4.54 11.63
N ASN A 786 14.55 4.22 12.26
CA ASN A 786 15.77 5.00 12.09
C ASN A 786 16.63 4.36 11.01
N ALA A 787 16.88 5.14 9.99
CA ALA A 787 17.85 5.01 8.93
C ALA A 787 17.50 4.07 7.76
N PHE A 788 17.38 4.70 6.63
CA PHE A 788 17.46 4.10 5.32
C PHE A 788 18.92 3.88 4.96
N CYS A 789 19.39 2.66 4.91
CA CYS A 789 20.62 2.36 4.18
C CYS A 789 20.23 1.86 2.78
N VAL A 790 20.49 2.68 1.78
CA VAL A 790 20.44 2.27 0.38
C VAL A 790 21.78 1.66 0.05
N GLU A 791 21.93 0.36 0.14
CA GLU A 791 23.04 -0.31 -0.51
C GLU A 791 22.65 -0.55 -1.97
N GLY A 792 23.06 0.36 -2.82
CA GLY A 792 23.02 0.16 -4.25
C GLY A 792 24.11 -0.83 -4.67
N PHE A 793 23.78 -2.10 -4.76
CA PHE A 793 24.58 -3.03 -5.55
C PHE A 793 24.15 -2.89 -7.03
N ARG A 794 25.07 -2.37 -7.84
CA ARG A 794 25.13 -2.59 -9.29
C ARG A 794 26.06 -3.75 -9.59
#